data_1c16380acfa1ea09aa68b882e3b7f6e5
#
_entry.id   1c16380acfa1ea09aa68b882e3b7f6e5
#
_cell.length_a   1.000
_cell.length_b   1.000
_cell.length_c   1.000
_cell.angle_alpha   90.00
_cell.angle_beta   90.00
_cell.angle_gamma   90.00
#
_symmetry.space_group_name_H-M   'P 1'
#
loop_
_entity.id
_entity.type
_entity.pdbx_description
1 polymer ?
#
loop_
_entity_poly.entity_id
_entity_poly.type
_entity_poly.pdbx_seq_one_letter_code
_entity_poly.pdbx_strand_id
1 'polypeptide(L)'
;MSKGKNRGGNRHIRKPQLAQMVIDYFTRHTGEVIDVRNLFRTLGLNTHPGKLMCMDVLDDLVEQDFLIEREPLRYERTGLPTERERRQKEAEERRKLLMEKTYVGRINVRKDFAFLLTENREVGDLFIPKNQLKGAQTGDKVTARIVDWPEGSKNPVGRVTEVLGRSGENEVEMHAILAEFGLPYTYPKNVEEAANQISDKITPADIAEREDFRDVLTFTIDPRDAKDFDDALSFREIKSGKSSNSKLFEIGVHIADVSHYVTEGSIIDKEAIRRGTSVYLVDRTVPMLPERLCNYICSLRPDEDKLTYSVIFEMNEKAEVKRWHLAHTIIRSDRRFAYEEVQALFEARGEASPEDTPTTLPDGEKPWFDTLTEEQKATPLGKLEGALLCLNRLAKLLRERRFLKGAVDFERPEVRFDIDEKGKPLGTYIKVAKDANKLIEEFMLLANRTVAESIGRVPKGKKAKVLPYRIHEQPDQDKLANLSQFVTKFGHKLKYTGTPAEISKNLNKLLHDVHGSKEQNLVEMVALRAMMKARYSIVNVGHYGLAFDYYTHFTSPIRRYPDLMVHRLLSRYAEGGRSANPEKYEALCDLSSENEQTAALAERASIKYKQVEFMADKIGKIFEGIISGVTEFGLYVELNDSHCEGMIPLRDMDDDYYEFDERNYQLWGKRHHRRFTLGDPIRVRVAKANLDKKQLDFALVTEK
;
A
#
# COMPACT_ATOMS: atom_id res chain seq x y z
N MET A 1 -4.07 -60.95 57.78
CA MET A 1 -2.62 -60.72 57.87
C MET A 1 -2.06 -60.89 56.46
N SER A 2 -1.69 -59.82 55.80
CA SER A 2 -0.70 -59.85 54.72
C SER A 2 -0.22 -58.39 54.51
N LYS A 3 1.04 -58.16 54.88
CA LYS A 3 1.74 -56.89 54.75
C LYS A 3 2.15 -56.69 53.30
N GLY A 4 1.50 -55.79 52.58
CA GLY A 4 1.95 -55.31 51.26
C GLY A 4 3.12 -54.35 51.43
N LYS A 5 4.33 -54.73 50.97
CA LYS A 5 5.55 -53.93 50.87
C LYS A 5 5.36 -52.88 49.80
N ASN A 6 5.34 -51.60 50.21
CA ASN A 6 5.43 -50.46 49.30
C ASN A 6 6.88 -50.41 48.73
N ARG A 7 7.08 -50.83 47.49
CA ARG A 7 8.32 -50.65 46.76
C ARG A 7 8.28 -49.25 46.14
N GLY A 8 8.98 -48.29 46.75
CA GLY A 8 9.29 -47.01 46.18
C GLY A 8 10.17 -47.18 44.93
N GLY A 9 9.57 -47.18 43.76
CA GLY A 9 10.29 -47.12 42.51
C GLY A 9 10.90 -45.74 42.27
N ASN A 10 12.22 -45.69 42.11
CA ASN A 10 12.98 -44.52 41.71
C ASN A 10 12.49 -44.11 40.28
N ARG A 11 11.53 -43.16 40.20
CA ARG A 11 11.17 -42.52 38.90
C ARG A 11 12.29 -41.59 38.54
N HIS A 12 13.04 -41.84 37.47
CA HIS A 12 13.97 -40.90 36.85
C HIS A 12 13.17 -39.70 36.36
N ILE A 13 13.14 -38.62 37.15
CA ILE A 13 12.54 -37.36 36.74
C ILE A 13 13.51 -36.71 35.71
N ARG A 14 13.00 -36.34 34.54
CA ARG A 14 13.78 -35.61 33.51
C ARG A 14 13.75 -34.11 33.79
N LYS A 15 14.82 -33.36 33.40
CA LYS A 15 14.93 -31.92 33.67
C LYS A 15 13.67 -31.13 33.26
N PRO A 16 13.00 -31.35 32.07
CA PRO A 16 11.78 -30.64 31.75
C PRO A 16 10.58 -30.92 32.63
N GLN A 17 10.47 -32.14 33.18
CA GLN A 17 9.42 -32.52 34.12
C GLN A 17 9.65 -31.86 35.48
N LEU A 18 10.89 -31.80 35.93
CA LEU A 18 11.27 -31.13 37.18
C LEU A 18 11.04 -29.61 37.07
N ALA A 19 11.41 -29.00 35.92
CA ALA A 19 11.16 -27.59 35.67
C ALA A 19 9.66 -27.25 35.78
N GLN A 20 8.79 -28.08 35.21
CA GLN A 20 7.36 -27.87 35.34
C GLN A 20 6.87 -27.97 36.80
N MET A 21 7.38 -28.94 37.54
CA MET A 21 7.04 -29.10 39.00
C MET A 21 7.49 -27.89 39.83
N VAL A 22 8.66 -27.33 39.52
CA VAL A 22 9.18 -26.12 40.17
C VAL A 22 8.31 -24.91 39.81
N ILE A 23 8.00 -24.70 38.55
CA ILE A 23 7.12 -23.63 38.08
C ILE A 23 5.75 -23.71 38.73
N ASP A 24 5.13 -24.88 38.76
CA ASP A 24 3.81 -25.12 39.39
C ASP A 24 3.86 -24.82 40.90
N TYR A 25 4.96 -25.14 41.53
CA TYR A 25 5.15 -24.88 42.98
C TYR A 25 5.21 -23.38 43.25
N PHE A 26 6.09 -22.63 42.55
CA PHE A 26 6.21 -21.18 42.72
C PHE A 26 4.95 -20.42 42.28
N THR A 27 4.22 -20.95 41.30
CA THR A 27 2.96 -20.37 40.84
C THR A 27 1.87 -20.44 41.93
N ARG A 28 1.84 -21.50 42.72
CA ARG A 28 0.90 -21.64 43.84
C ARG A 28 1.32 -20.82 45.07
N HIS A 29 2.60 -20.46 45.20
CA HIS A 29 3.18 -19.71 46.30
C HIS A 29 3.68 -18.34 45.86
N THR A 30 2.94 -17.68 45.00
CA THR A 30 3.29 -16.35 44.46
C THR A 30 3.36 -15.32 45.59
N GLY A 31 4.46 -14.56 45.68
CA GLY A 31 4.70 -13.58 46.74
C GLY A 31 5.34 -14.16 48.02
N GLU A 32 5.65 -15.45 48.06
CA GLU A 32 6.38 -16.07 49.15
C GLU A 32 7.86 -16.26 48.81
N VAL A 33 8.76 -15.95 49.72
CA VAL A 33 10.17 -16.28 49.58
C VAL A 33 10.41 -17.72 50.03
N ILE A 34 10.79 -18.59 49.14
CA ILE A 34 10.89 -20.03 49.36
C ILE A 34 12.35 -20.45 49.52
N ASP A 35 12.67 -21.12 50.63
CA ASP A 35 13.96 -21.75 50.83
C ASP A 35 14.07 -23.05 50.02
N VAL A 36 15.16 -23.20 49.31
CA VAL A 36 15.45 -24.34 48.41
C VAL A 36 15.34 -25.70 49.13
N ARG A 37 15.68 -25.76 50.45
CA ARG A 37 15.56 -27.02 51.21
C ARG A 37 14.10 -27.43 51.41
N ASN A 38 13.20 -26.47 51.56
CA ASN A 38 11.76 -26.74 51.60
C ASN A 38 11.26 -27.23 50.26
N LEU A 39 11.71 -26.62 49.16
CA LEU A 39 11.38 -27.05 47.82
C LEU A 39 11.82 -28.50 47.56
N PHE A 40 13.07 -28.87 47.88
CA PHE A 40 13.55 -30.25 47.78
C PHE A 40 12.69 -31.27 48.55
N ARG A 41 12.29 -30.91 49.75
CA ARG A 41 11.43 -31.78 50.59
C ARG A 41 10.05 -31.96 49.95
N THR A 42 9.45 -30.89 49.51
CA THR A 42 8.10 -30.91 48.91
C THR A 42 8.08 -31.65 47.60
N LEU A 43 9.11 -31.49 46.74
CA LEU A 43 9.22 -32.19 45.49
C LEU A 43 9.77 -33.62 45.57
N GLY A 44 10.11 -34.08 46.83
CA GLY A 44 10.63 -35.42 47.08
C GLY A 44 12.02 -35.70 46.51
N LEU A 45 12.85 -34.63 46.35
CA LEU A 45 14.20 -34.71 45.76
C LEU A 45 15.22 -35.14 46.85
N ASN A 46 15.33 -36.44 47.06
CA ASN A 46 16.16 -37.02 48.13
C ASN A 46 17.58 -37.39 47.67
N THR A 47 17.84 -37.40 46.38
CA THR A 47 19.12 -37.78 45.76
C THR A 47 19.98 -36.56 45.43
N HIS A 48 21.32 -36.67 45.55
CA HIS A 48 22.23 -35.61 45.20
C HIS A 48 22.08 -35.16 43.71
N PRO A 49 21.99 -36.06 42.72
CA PRO A 49 21.75 -35.65 41.32
C PRO A 49 20.41 -34.91 41.10
N GLY A 50 19.35 -35.31 41.81
CA GLY A 50 18.05 -34.65 41.73
C GLY A 50 18.04 -33.23 42.31
N LYS A 51 18.80 -33.00 43.34
CA LYS A 51 18.99 -31.66 43.95
C LYS A 51 19.81 -30.74 43.04
N LEU A 52 20.91 -31.24 42.45
CA LEU A 52 21.71 -30.51 41.45
C LEU A 52 20.87 -30.12 40.24
N MET A 53 20.10 -31.04 39.71
CA MET A 53 19.20 -30.77 38.57
C MET A 53 18.14 -29.68 38.96
N CYS A 54 17.67 -29.66 40.19
CA CYS A 54 16.75 -28.62 40.66
C CYS A 54 17.43 -27.27 40.76
N MET A 55 18.69 -27.20 41.20
CA MET A 55 19.46 -25.95 41.22
C MET A 55 19.64 -25.42 39.77
N ASP A 56 20.06 -26.28 38.85
CA ASP A 56 20.15 -25.89 37.42
C ASP A 56 18.81 -25.34 36.86
N VAL A 57 17.68 -25.92 37.30
CA VAL A 57 16.34 -25.43 36.92
C VAL A 57 16.04 -24.08 37.56
N LEU A 58 16.41 -23.86 38.81
CA LEU A 58 16.22 -22.58 39.50
C LEU A 58 17.07 -21.48 38.84
N ASP A 59 18.31 -21.79 38.48
CA ASP A 59 19.20 -20.86 37.77
C ASP A 59 18.63 -20.51 36.40
N ASP A 60 18.16 -21.51 35.59
CA ASP A 60 17.48 -21.28 34.33
C ASP A 60 16.24 -20.37 34.47
N LEU A 61 15.49 -20.51 35.59
CA LEU A 61 14.29 -19.71 35.85
C LEU A 61 14.61 -18.28 36.33
N VAL A 62 15.76 -18.08 36.94
CA VAL A 62 16.27 -16.75 37.29
C VAL A 62 16.76 -16.02 36.03
N GLU A 63 17.50 -16.70 35.16
CA GLU A 63 17.91 -16.16 33.86
C GLU A 63 16.71 -15.78 32.97
N GLN A 64 15.57 -16.46 33.11
CA GLN A 64 14.32 -16.16 32.40
C GLN A 64 13.44 -15.11 33.09
N ASP A 65 13.94 -14.43 34.12
CA ASP A 65 13.19 -13.45 34.92
C ASP A 65 11.91 -13.99 35.59
N PHE A 66 11.75 -15.30 35.69
CA PHE A 66 10.60 -15.92 36.37
C PHE A 66 10.75 -15.95 37.88
N LEU A 67 11.98 -16.19 38.35
CA LEU A 67 12.36 -16.16 39.74
C LEU A 67 13.39 -15.06 39.99
N ILE A 68 13.42 -14.56 41.22
CA ILE A 68 14.49 -13.72 41.76
C ILE A 68 15.04 -14.35 43.00
N GLU A 69 16.36 -14.47 43.13
CA GLU A 69 17.03 -14.88 44.34
C GLU A 69 17.12 -13.66 45.28
N ARG A 70 16.35 -13.68 46.38
CA ARG A 70 16.32 -12.59 47.35
C ARG A 70 17.50 -12.68 48.35
N GLU A 71 17.83 -13.89 48.73
CA GLU A 71 18.94 -14.26 49.60
C GLU A 71 19.54 -15.58 49.10
N PRO A 72 20.77 -15.94 49.40
CA PRO A 72 21.35 -17.21 48.96
C PRO A 72 20.44 -18.42 49.26
N LEU A 73 20.08 -19.14 48.20
CA LEU A 73 19.17 -20.30 48.19
C LEU A 73 17.70 -19.98 48.58
N ARG A 74 17.29 -18.73 48.44
CA ARG A 74 15.92 -18.27 48.66
C ARG A 74 15.37 -17.54 47.46
N TYR A 75 14.36 -18.09 46.87
CA TYR A 75 13.78 -17.63 45.63
C TYR A 75 12.34 -17.15 45.82
N GLU A 76 11.97 -16.13 45.06
CA GLU A 76 10.63 -15.58 44.97
C GLU A 76 10.20 -15.48 43.50
N ARG A 77 8.92 -15.72 43.23
CA ARG A 77 8.37 -15.50 41.88
C ARG A 77 8.27 -13.99 41.58
N THR A 78 8.82 -13.55 40.44
CA THR A 78 8.82 -12.13 40.01
C THR A 78 7.43 -11.62 39.60
N GLY A 79 6.45 -12.50 39.41
CA GLY A 79 5.15 -12.16 38.82
C GLY A 79 5.16 -12.08 37.29
N LEU A 80 6.32 -12.13 36.65
CA LEU A 80 6.44 -12.19 35.20
C LEU A 80 6.11 -13.60 34.68
N PRO A 81 5.44 -13.71 33.51
CA PRO A 81 5.14 -15.02 32.94
C PRO A 81 6.41 -15.70 32.41
N THR A 82 6.46 -17.03 32.51
CA THR A 82 7.50 -17.85 31.90
C THR A 82 7.49 -17.70 30.38
N GLU A 83 8.60 -18.02 29.71
CA GLU A 83 8.64 -18.07 28.24
C GLU A 83 7.56 -19.02 27.67
N ARG A 84 7.27 -20.13 28.35
CA ARG A 84 6.20 -21.04 27.94
C ARG A 84 4.81 -20.40 28.08
N GLU A 85 4.52 -19.69 29.17
CA GLU A 85 3.26 -18.98 29.37
C GLU A 85 3.11 -17.82 28.36
N ARG A 86 4.20 -17.08 28.08
CA ARG A 86 4.21 -16.05 27.01
C ARG A 86 3.87 -16.67 25.65
N ARG A 87 4.56 -17.76 25.27
CA ARG A 87 4.30 -18.46 24.00
C ARG A 87 2.88 -19.05 23.94
N GLN A 88 2.35 -19.56 25.05
CA GLN A 88 0.97 -20.06 25.08
C GLN A 88 -0.02 -18.92 24.91
N LYS A 89 0.18 -17.80 25.61
CA LYS A 89 -0.67 -16.63 25.49
C LYS A 89 -0.62 -16.03 24.06
N GLU A 90 0.56 -15.89 23.49
CA GLU A 90 0.75 -15.46 22.11
C GLU A 90 0.08 -16.40 21.10
N ALA A 91 0.18 -17.71 21.31
CA ALA A 91 -0.48 -18.71 20.47
C ALA A 91 -2.01 -18.64 20.59
N GLU A 92 -2.53 -18.40 21.80
CA GLU A 92 -3.96 -18.24 22.04
C GLU A 92 -4.50 -16.93 21.44
N GLU A 93 -3.79 -15.82 21.61
CA GLU A 93 -4.11 -14.54 20.98
C GLU A 93 -4.07 -14.66 19.44
N ARG A 94 -3.02 -15.29 18.89
CA ARG A 94 -2.92 -15.56 17.44
C ARG A 94 -4.08 -16.41 16.92
N ARG A 95 -4.43 -17.46 17.67
CA ARG A 95 -5.57 -18.33 17.34
C ARG A 95 -6.88 -17.54 17.34
N LYS A 96 -7.10 -16.67 18.32
CA LYS A 96 -8.27 -15.79 18.38
C LYS A 96 -8.34 -14.86 17.17
N LEU A 97 -7.23 -14.23 16.80
CA LEU A 97 -7.13 -13.38 15.61
C LEU A 97 -7.44 -14.17 14.33
N LEU A 98 -6.96 -15.40 14.21
CA LEU A 98 -7.26 -16.26 13.07
C LEU A 98 -8.74 -16.64 13.00
N MET A 99 -9.41 -16.85 14.14
CA MET A 99 -10.86 -17.15 14.16
C MET A 99 -11.74 -15.97 13.73
N GLU A 100 -11.28 -14.73 13.90
CA GLU A 100 -12.01 -13.52 13.51
C GLU A 100 -11.94 -13.20 12.02
N LYS A 101 -10.95 -13.78 11.30
CA LYS A 101 -10.73 -13.55 9.87
C LYS A 101 -11.78 -14.23 8.98
N THR A 102 -12.00 -13.64 7.82
CA THR A 102 -12.74 -14.27 6.72
C THR A 102 -11.75 -15.02 5.83
N TYR A 103 -12.08 -16.24 5.47
CA TYR A 103 -11.30 -17.11 4.59
C TYR A 103 -12.02 -17.26 3.27
N VAL A 104 -11.26 -17.20 2.19
CA VAL A 104 -11.75 -17.37 0.82
C VAL A 104 -11.12 -18.63 0.24
N GLY A 105 -11.88 -19.36 -0.53
CA GLY A 105 -11.37 -20.56 -1.20
C GLY A 105 -12.41 -21.25 -2.06
N ARG A 106 -12.00 -22.33 -2.66
CA ARG A 106 -12.88 -23.19 -3.47
C ARG A 106 -13.44 -24.32 -2.61
N ILE A 107 -14.77 -24.47 -2.63
CA ILE A 107 -15.45 -25.52 -1.87
C ILE A 107 -15.38 -26.87 -2.59
N ASN A 108 -15.09 -27.92 -1.86
CA ASN A 108 -15.11 -29.32 -2.32
C ASN A 108 -16.10 -30.10 -1.46
N VAL A 109 -17.32 -30.29 -1.96
CA VAL A 109 -18.41 -30.93 -1.23
C VAL A 109 -18.29 -32.45 -1.34
N ARG A 110 -18.43 -33.14 -0.21
CA ARG A 110 -18.56 -34.57 -0.06
C ARG A 110 -19.98 -34.94 0.39
N LYS A 111 -20.26 -36.20 0.61
CA LYS A 111 -21.59 -36.68 0.97
C LYS A 111 -22.18 -35.99 2.23
N ASP A 112 -21.36 -35.87 3.29
CA ASP A 112 -21.83 -35.41 4.61
C ASP A 112 -21.09 -34.18 5.13
N PHE A 113 -20.07 -33.68 4.41
CA PHE A 113 -19.26 -32.53 4.74
C PHE A 113 -18.63 -31.91 3.50
N ALA A 114 -17.91 -30.82 3.66
CA ALA A 114 -17.06 -30.24 2.63
C ALA A 114 -15.73 -29.78 3.21
N PHE A 115 -14.77 -29.55 2.32
CA PHE A 115 -13.57 -28.78 2.63
C PHE A 115 -13.57 -27.49 1.84
N LEU A 116 -13.28 -26.40 2.52
CA LEU A 116 -12.88 -25.17 1.87
C LEU A 116 -11.37 -25.22 1.67
N LEU A 117 -10.96 -25.31 0.42
CA LEU A 117 -9.55 -25.29 0.02
C LEU A 117 -9.06 -23.88 0.04
N THR A 118 -8.28 -23.51 1.07
CA THR A 118 -7.76 -22.14 1.23
C THR A 118 -6.28 -22.07 0.83
N GLU A 119 -5.81 -20.88 0.49
CA GLU A 119 -4.39 -20.61 0.24
C GLU A 119 -3.64 -20.19 1.53
N ASN A 120 -4.36 -20.09 2.65
CA ASN A 120 -3.78 -19.67 3.92
C ASN A 120 -2.99 -20.83 4.55
N ARG A 121 -1.66 -20.70 4.55
CA ARG A 121 -0.74 -21.74 5.08
C ARG A 121 -0.82 -21.90 6.60
N GLU A 122 -1.30 -20.88 7.33
CA GLU A 122 -1.38 -20.91 8.80
C GLU A 122 -2.57 -21.74 9.30
N VAL A 123 -3.65 -21.72 8.53
CA VAL A 123 -4.92 -22.36 8.89
C VAL A 123 -5.12 -23.66 8.12
N GLY A 124 -4.63 -23.72 6.88
CA GLY A 124 -4.89 -24.82 5.96
C GLY A 124 -6.36 -24.87 5.53
N ASP A 125 -6.84 -26.04 5.13
CA ASP A 125 -8.21 -26.22 4.67
C ASP A 125 -9.19 -26.23 5.84
N LEU A 126 -10.38 -25.60 5.68
CA LEU A 126 -11.42 -25.60 6.69
C LEU A 126 -12.38 -26.77 6.45
N PHE A 127 -12.69 -27.50 7.52
CA PHE A 127 -13.77 -28.50 7.52
C PHE A 127 -15.12 -27.79 7.63
N ILE A 128 -16.03 -28.00 6.67
CA ILE A 128 -17.35 -27.39 6.64
C ILE A 128 -18.44 -28.45 6.83
N PRO A 129 -19.16 -28.47 7.95
CA PRO A 129 -20.30 -29.35 8.12
C PRO A 129 -21.39 -29.09 7.06
N LYS A 130 -22.13 -30.10 6.66
CA LYS A 130 -23.17 -30.03 5.61
C LYS A 130 -24.20 -28.92 5.88
N ASN A 131 -24.61 -28.74 7.12
CA ASN A 131 -25.57 -27.71 7.53
C ASN A 131 -24.99 -26.29 7.55
N GLN A 132 -23.68 -26.12 7.32
CA GLN A 132 -22.98 -24.83 7.28
C GLN A 132 -22.56 -24.41 5.86
N LEU A 133 -23.02 -25.13 4.83
CA LEU A 133 -22.64 -24.92 3.43
C LEU A 133 -23.36 -23.74 2.76
N LYS A 134 -24.47 -23.26 3.30
CA LYS A 134 -25.26 -22.16 2.72
C LYS A 134 -25.62 -22.37 1.22
N GLY A 135 -25.81 -23.62 0.79
CA GLY A 135 -26.15 -23.97 -0.60
C GLY A 135 -24.98 -24.05 -1.58
N ALA A 136 -23.73 -23.88 -1.11
CA ALA A 136 -22.53 -23.96 -1.95
C ALA A 136 -22.37 -25.35 -2.57
N GLN A 137 -21.94 -25.41 -3.83
CA GLN A 137 -21.68 -26.62 -4.59
C GLN A 137 -20.18 -26.80 -4.86
N THR A 138 -19.78 -28.03 -5.15
CA THR A 138 -18.37 -28.31 -5.52
C THR A 138 -17.93 -27.45 -6.71
N GLY A 139 -16.83 -26.72 -6.53
CA GLY A 139 -16.27 -25.82 -7.52
C GLY A 139 -16.67 -24.37 -7.34
N ASP A 140 -17.57 -24.06 -6.42
CA ASP A 140 -17.88 -22.66 -6.10
C ASP A 140 -16.75 -22.02 -5.29
N LYS A 141 -16.53 -20.73 -5.49
CA LYS A 141 -15.71 -19.85 -4.66
C LYS A 141 -16.60 -19.30 -3.55
N VAL A 142 -16.17 -19.42 -2.32
CA VAL A 142 -16.97 -19.01 -1.16
C VAL A 142 -16.11 -18.27 -0.13
N THR A 143 -16.78 -17.47 0.69
CA THR A 143 -16.20 -16.95 1.93
C THR A 143 -16.65 -17.80 3.11
N ALA A 144 -15.81 -17.99 4.12
CA ALA A 144 -16.14 -18.68 5.35
C ALA A 144 -15.45 -18.07 6.55
N ARG A 145 -15.99 -18.33 7.74
CA ARG A 145 -15.37 -18.01 9.04
C ARG A 145 -15.19 -19.27 9.85
N ILE A 146 -14.13 -19.31 10.64
CA ILE A 146 -13.90 -20.37 11.61
C ILE A 146 -14.91 -20.18 12.75
N VAL A 147 -15.64 -21.25 13.05
CA VAL A 147 -16.63 -21.29 14.17
C VAL A 147 -16.10 -22.08 15.35
N ASP A 148 -15.21 -23.02 15.10
CA ASP A 148 -14.56 -23.82 16.13
C ASP A 148 -13.20 -24.33 15.62
N TRP A 149 -12.26 -24.45 16.55
CA TRP A 149 -10.94 -25.05 16.27
C TRP A 149 -10.58 -25.99 17.42
N PRO A 150 -11.00 -27.27 17.36
CA PRO A 150 -10.70 -28.23 18.41
C PRO A 150 -9.18 -28.36 18.65
N GLU A 151 -8.80 -28.50 19.91
CA GLU A 151 -7.40 -28.67 20.28
C GLU A 151 -6.84 -29.97 19.68
N GLY A 152 -5.68 -29.87 19.01
CA GLY A 152 -5.08 -31.00 18.29
C GLY A 152 -5.70 -31.31 16.92
N SER A 153 -6.75 -30.61 16.49
CA SER A 153 -7.29 -30.75 15.14
C SER A 153 -6.42 -30.03 14.12
N LYS A 154 -6.09 -30.73 13.03
CA LYS A 154 -5.36 -30.15 11.90
C LYS A 154 -6.19 -29.12 11.14
N ASN A 155 -7.49 -29.34 11.02
CA ASN A 155 -8.42 -28.55 10.24
C ASN A 155 -9.42 -27.87 11.16
N PRO A 156 -9.51 -26.53 11.18
CA PRO A 156 -10.55 -25.84 11.93
C PRO A 156 -11.93 -26.06 11.28
N VAL A 157 -12.98 -25.94 12.08
CA VAL A 157 -14.37 -26.04 11.63
C VAL A 157 -14.83 -24.67 11.16
N GLY A 158 -15.28 -24.58 9.93
CA GLY A 158 -15.76 -23.34 9.33
C GLY A 158 -17.24 -23.35 8.99
N ARG A 159 -17.77 -22.17 8.73
CA ARG A 159 -19.10 -21.92 8.19
C ARG A 159 -19.01 -21.00 6.99
N VAL A 160 -19.66 -21.38 5.88
CA VAL A 160 -19.77 -20.52 4.71
C VAL A 160 -20.60 -19.28 5.07
N THR A 161 -20.03 -18.11 4.83
CA THR A 161 -20.69 -16.82 5.04
C THR A 161 -21.34 -16.30 3.77
N GLU A 162 -20.73 -16.57 2.60
CA GLU A 162 -21.25 -16.15 1.30
C GLU A 162 -20.77 -17.08 0.19
N VAL A 163 -21.61 -17.30 -0.82
CA VAL A 163 -21.26 -17.99 -2.06
C VAL A 163 -21.06 -16.92 -3.13
N LEU A 164 -19.80 -16.78 -3.59
CA LEU A 164 -19.42 -15.74 -4.55
C LEU A 164 -19.79 -16.11 -5.99
N GLY A 165 -19.80 -17.42 -6.30
CA GLY A 165 -20.12 -17.95 -7.63
C GLY A 165 -19.14 -19.03 -8.08
N ARG A 166 -19.12 -19.34 -9.38
CA ARG A 166 -18.22 -20.34 -9.96
C ARG A 166 -16.79 -19.84 -10.02
N SER A 167 -15.84 -20.65 -9.52
CA SER A 167 -14.42 -20.35 -9.62
C SER A 167 -13.99 -20.24 -11.09
N GLY A 168 -13.20 -19.21 -11.42
CA GLY A 168 -12.71 -18.90 -12.76
C GLY A 168 -13.54 -17.83 -13.51
N GLU A 169 -14.68 -17.43 -13.00
CA GLU A 169 -15.40 -16.26 -13.51
C GLU A 169 -14.76 -14.99 -12.99
N ASN A 170 -14.44 -14.03 -13.89
CA ASN A 170 -13.72 -12.81 -13.52
C ASN A 170 -14.37 -12.05 -12.36
N GLU A 171 -15.69 -11.88 -12.39
CA GLU A 171 -16.46 -11.21 -11.33
C GLU A 171 -16.25 -11.88 -9.97
N VAL A 172 -16.31 -13.21 -9.94
CA VAL A 172 -16.15 -14.04 -8.75
C VAL A 172 -14.73 -13.95 -8.19
N GLU A 173 -13.72 -13.98 -9.06
CA GLU A 173 -12.32 -13.92 -8.62
C GLU A 173 -11.95 -12.53 -8.10
N MET A 174 -12.45 -11.45 -8.70
CA MET A 174 -12.22 -10.10 -8.18
C MET A 174 -12.91 -9.90 -6.82
N HIS A 175 -14.15 -10.37 -6.65
CA HIS A 175 -14.82 -10.36 -5.34
C HIS A 175 -14.10 -11.24 -4.32
N ALA A 176 -13.55 -12.38 -4.74
CA ALA A 176 -12.77 -13.25 -3.89
C ALA A 176 -11.50 -12.55 -3.37
N ILE A 177 -10.79 -11.82 -4.24
CA ILE A 177 -9.61 -11.03 -3.84
C ILE A 177 -10.02 -9.96 -2.80
N LEU A 178 -11.08 -9.18 -3.06
CA LEU A 178 -11.54 -8.17 -2.10
C LEU A 178 -11.91 -8.79 -0.75
N ALA A 179 -12.64 -9.91 -0.75
CA ALA A 179 -13.03 -10.62 0.45
C ALA A 179 -11.83 -11.21 1.22
N GLU A 180 -10.79 -11.70 0.51
CA GLU A 180 -9.55 -12.21 1.10
C GLU A 180 -8.82 -11.15 1.94
N PHE A 181 -8.83 -9.90 1.46
CA PHE A 181 -8.26 -8.76 2.17
C PHE A 181 -9.24 -8.05 3.11
N GLY A 182 -10.47 -8.56 3.26
CA GLY A 182 -11.50 -7.97 4.11
C GLY A 182 -12.04 -6.63 3.59
N LEU A 183 -11.83 -6.34 2.32
CA LEU A 183 -12.29 -5.10 1.68
C LEU A 183 -13.76 -5.21 1.27
N PRO A 184 -14.60 -4.20 1.59
CA PRO A 184 -15.99 -4.19 1.21
C PRO A 184 -16.14 -3.88 -0.29
N TYR A 185 -16.91 -4.70 -1.01
CA TYR A 185 -17.19 -4.52 -2.45
C TYR A 185 -18.64 -4.10 -2.75
N THR A 186 -19.50 -4.05 -1.74
CA THR A 186 -20.86 -3.53 -1.83
C THR A 186 -21.10 -2.48 -0.75
N TYR A 187 -22.06 -1.60 -0.95
CA TYR A 187 -22.51 -0.67 0.09
C TYR A 187 -23.69 -1.25 0.86
N PRO A 188 -23.78 -0.95 2.17
CA PRO A 188 -25.02 -1.16 2.91
C PRO A 188 -26.17 -0.32 2.29
N LYS A 189 -27.38 -0.89 2.16
CA LYS A 189 -28.53 -0.23 1.54
C LYS A 189 -28.83 1.16 2.13
N ASN A 190 -28.75 1.28 3.45
CA ASN A 190 -28.96 2.55 4.16
C ASN A 190 -27.91 3.62 3.81
N VAL A 191 -26.69 3.24 3.42
CA VAL A 191 -25.67 4.17 2.93
C VAL A 191 -26.00 4.65 1.52
N GLU A 192 -26.41 3.74 0.64
CA GLU A 192 -26.85 4.08 -0.72
C GLU A 192 -28.11 4.96 -0.70
N GLU A 193 -29.10 4.63 0.13
CA GLU A 193 -30.30 5.43 0.33
C GLU A 193 -29.98 6.84 0.83
N ALA A 194 -29.05 6.96 1.79
CA ALA A 194 -28.61 8.26 2.30
C ALA A 194 -27.89 9.07 1.22
N ALA A 195 -27.04 8.45 0.42
CA ALA A 195 -26.37 9.12 -0.71
C ALA A 195 -27.36 9.59 -1.77
N ASN A 196 -28.40 8.78 -2.06
CA ASN A 196 -29.44 9.13 -3.02
C ASN A 196 -30.35 10.29 -2.57
N GLN A 197 -30.38 10.57 -1.26
CA GLN A 197 -31.14 11.72 -0.70
C GLN A 197 -30.36 13.03 -0.76
N ILE A 198 -29.05 13.00 -1.00
CA ILE A 198 -28.24 14.21 -1.13
C ILE A 198 -28.64 14.96 -2.41
N SER A 199 -28.97 16.26 -2.24
CA SER A 199 -29.30 17.13 -3.37
C SER A 199 -28.06 17.43 -4.21
N ASP A 200 -28.22 17.42 -5.51
CA ASP A 200 -27.23 17.91 -6.48
C ASP A 200 -27.40 19.41 -6.82
N LYS A 201 -28.43 20.04 -6.27
CA LYS A 201 -28.72 21.46 -6.51
C LYS A 201 -27.84 22.35 -5.64
N ILE A 202 -27.03 23.17 -6.27
CA ILE A 202 -26.29 24.25 -5.63
C ILE A 202 -27.24 25.42 -5.40
N THR A 203 -27.35 25.87 -4.17
CA THR A 203 -28.27 26.94 -3.78
C THR A 203 -27.62 28.32 -3.91
N PRO A 204 -28.40 29.43 -4.02
CA PRO A 204 -27.83 30.77 -3.98
C PRO A 204 -27.02 31.07 -2.70
N ALA A 205 -27.35 30.43 -1.58
CA ALA A 205 -26.61 30.55 -0.33
C ALA A 205 -25.22 29.91 -0.46
N ASP A 206 -25.14 28.70 -1.07
CA ASP A 206 -23.85 28.04 -1.31
C ASP A 206 -22.93 28.88 -2.19
N ILE A 207 -23.49 29.59 -3.18
CA ILE A 207 -22.73 30.48 -4.08
C ILE A 207 -22.26 31.73 -3.34
N ALA A 208 -23.12 32.33 -2.50
CA ALA A 208 -22.80 33.59 -1.80
C ALA A 208 -21.60 33.47 -0.81
N GLU A 209 -21.35 32.26 -0.31
CA GLU A 209 -20.25 31.99 0.64
C GLU A 209 -18.93 31.60 -0.07
N ARG A 210 -18.88 31.61 -1.42
CA ARG A 210 -17.77 31.12 -2.21
C ARG A 210 -17.23 32.16 -3.19
N GLU A 211 -15.95 32.06 -3.52
CA GLU A 211 -15.36 32.81 -4.61
C GLU A 211 -15.79 32.20 -5.95
N ASP A 212 -16.26 33.08 -6.87
CA ASP A 212 -16.79 32.62 -8.16
C ASP A 212 -15.72 32.54 -9.23
N PHE A 213 -15.42 31.33 -9.67
CA PHE A 213 -14.44 31.00 -10.72
C PHE A 213 -15.10 30.44 -11.98
N ARG A 214 -16.45 30.53 -12.14
CA ARG A 214 -17.18 29.94 -13.27
C ARG A 214 -16.80 30.59 -14.62
N ASP A 215 -16.35 31.82 -14.59
CA ASP A 215 -15.92 32.56 -15.78
C ASP A 215 -14.37 32.51 -15.99
N VAL A 216 -13.65 31.78 -15.14
CA VAL A 216 -12.20 31.59 -15.25
C VAL A 216 -11.93 30.28 -15.99
N LEU A 217 -11.08 30.34 -17.02
CA LEU A 217 -10.68 29.17 -17.81
C LEU A 217 -10.23 28.03 -16.90
N THR A 218 -11.00 26.93 -16.89
CA THR A 218 -10.85 25.80 -15.96
C THR A 218 -10.96 24.48 -16.70
N PHE A 219 -10.17 23.49 -16.33
CA PHE A 219 -10.17 22.17 -16.94
C PHE A 219 -9.66 21.09 -16.00
N THR A 220 -9.98 19.83 -16.29
CA THR A 220 -9.42 18.64 -15.65
C THR A 220 -8.54 17.85 -16.63
N ILE A 221 -7.55 17.10 -16.11
CA ILE A 221 -6.70 16.19 -16.87
C ILE A 221 -6.61 14.86 -16.10
N ASP A 222 -7.23 13.81 -16.63
CA ASP A 222 -7.45 12.55 -15.91
C ASP A 222 -7.15 11.33 -16.80
N PRO A 223 -7.09 10.11 -16.25
CA PRO A 223 -7.13 8.89 -17.06
C PRO A 223 -8.38 8.87 -17.94
N ARG A 224 -8.28 8.32 -19.15
CA ARG A 224 -9.38 8.30 -20.15
C ARG A 224 -10.67 7.69 -19.61
N ASP A 225 -10.57 6.67 -18.79
CA ASP A 225 -11.66 5.89 -18.19
C ASP A 225 -12.14 6.43 -16.81
N ALA A 226 -11.51 7.46 -16.28
CA ALA A 226 -11.91 8.08 -15.02
C ALA A 226 -13.30 8.72 -15.08
N LYS A 227 -14.04 8.65 -13.97
CA LYS A 227 -15.36 9.24 -13.76
C LYS A 227 -15.43 10.13 -12.52
N ASP A 228 -14.49 9.98 -11.62
CA ASP A 228 -14.35 10.64 -10.31
C ASP A 228 -13.26 11.72 -10.37
N PHE A 229 -13.60 12.88 -10.98
CA PHE A 229 -12.65 13.97 -11.14
C PHE A 229 -12.53 14.73 -9.82
N ASP A 230 -11.45 14.45 -9.08
CA ASP A 230 -11.15 15.08 -7.78
C ASP A 230 -10.66 16.51 -7.93
N ASP A 231 -9.90 16.82 -8.99
CA ASP A 231 -9.14 18.05 -9.15
C ASP A 231 -9.31 18.72 -10.53
N ALA A 232 -9.25 20.04 -10.52
CA ALA A 232 -9.24 20.87 -11.72
C ALA A 232 -8.21 21.99 -11.57
N LEU A 233 -7.67 22.45 -12.69
CA LEU A 233 -6.80 23.62 -12.75
C LEU A 233 -7.52 24.78 -13.45
N SER A 234 -7.44 25.97 -12.86
CA SER A 234 -7.81 27.19 -13.57
C SER A 234 -6.58 28.05 -13.87
N PHE A 235 -6.67 28.83 -14.94
CA PHE A 235 -5.57 29.67 -15.39
C PHE A 235 -6.07 31.02 -15.94
N ARG A 236 -5.47 32.11 -15.45
CA ARG A 236 -5.57 33.42 -16.08
C ARG A 236 -4.29 34.21 -15.92
N GLU A 237 -3.95 35.02 -16.94
CA GLU A 237 -2.87 35.99 -16.88
C GLU A 237 -3.38 37.22 -16.15
N ILE A 238 -2.66 37.70 -15.12
CA ILE A 238 -2.99 38.88 -14.36
C ILE A 238 -1.99 40.00 -14.64
N LYS A 239 -2.47 41.23 -14.70
CA LYS A 239 -1.60 42.39 -14.95
C LYS A 239 -0.66 42.60 -13.78
N SER A 240 0.62 42.48 -14.04
CA SER A 240 1.66 42.98 -13.14
C SER A 240 1.50 44.48 -12.94
N GLY A 241 1.66 44.98 -11.71
CA GLY A 241 1.55 46.41 -11.43
C GLY A 241 2.48 47.25 -12.30
N LYS A 242 2.21 48.54 -12.43
CA LYS A 242 2.79 49.54 -13.38
C LYS A 242 4.32 49.57 -13.54
N SER A 243 5.08 48.75 -12.81
CA SER A 243 6.56 48.83 -12.75
C SER A 243 7.30 47.51 -13.05
N SER A 244 6.62 46.42 -13.43
CA SER A 244 7.26 45.13 -13.67
C SER A 244 6.93 44.58 -15.07
N ASN A 245 7.99 44.31 -15.84
CA ASN A 245 7.91 43.65 -17.15
C ASN A 245 7.67 42.14 -17.07
N SER A 246 7.48 41.56 -15.85
CA SER A 246 7.27 40.13 -15.64
C SER A 246 5.79 39.79 -15.69
N LYS A 247 5.44 38.74 -16.44
CA LYS A 247 4.11 38.17 -16.45
C LYS A 247 3.80 37.56 -15.09
N LEU A 248 2.56 37.70 -14.68
CA LEU A 248 2.04 37.11 -13.48
C LEU A 248 0.79 36.29 -13.83
N PHE A 249 0.70 35.10 -13.27
CA PHE A 249 -0.39 34.15 -13.53
C PHE A 249 -1.14 33.87 -12.23
N GLU A 250 -2.46 33.85 -12.30
CA GLU A 250 -3.28 33.28 -11.27
C GLU A 250 -3.63 31.85 -11.67
N ILE A 251 -3.29 30.91 -10.81
CA ILE A 251 -3.48 29.48 -11.02
C ILE A 251 -4.28 28.94 -9.84
N GLY A 252 -5.49 28.46 -10.11
CA GLY A 252 -6.33 27.79 -9.12
C GLY A 252 -6.09 26.27 -9.17
N VAL A 253 -5.88 25.68 -8.01
CA VAL A 253 -5.97 24.23 -7.80
C VAL A 253 -7.26 24.00 -7.05
N HIS A 254 -8.27 23.52 -7.77
CA HIS A 254 -9.64 23.34 -7.31
C HIS A 254 -9.90 21.89 -6.99
N ILE A 255 -10.29 21.59 -5.76
CA ILE A 255 -10.54 20.22 -5.30
C ILE A 255 -12.01 20.07 -4.95
N ALA A 256 -12.63 18.98 -5.38
CA ALA A 256 -14.02 18.68 -5.07
C ALA A 256 -14.33 18.85 -3.58
N ASP A 257 -15.30 19.69 -3.23
CA ASP A 257 -15.67 19.96 -1.82
C ASP A 257 -16.57 18.83 -1.28
N VAL A 258 -15.99 17.65 -1.13
CA VAL A 258 -16.68 16.47 -0.59
C VAL A 258 -17.18 16.75 0.84
N SER A 259 -16.47 17.62 1.59
CA SER A 259 -16.82 17.94 2.97
C SER A 259 -18.15 18.69 3.11
N HIS A 260 -18.59 19.39 2.06
CA HIS A 260 -19.92 20.01 1.98
C HIS A 260 -21.03 18.95 1.97
N TYR A 261 -20.85 17.84 1.25
CA TYR A 261 -21.88 16.82 1.07
C TYR A 261 -21.80 15.69 2.11
N VAL A 262 -20.59 15.35 2.54
CA VAL A 262 -20.34 14.26 3.51
C VAL A 262 -19.98 14.88 4.86
N THR A 263 -21.00 15.12 5.69
CA THR A 263 -20.82 15.69 7.03
C THR A 263 -20.19 14.69 8.00
N GLU A 264 -19.35 15.18 8.93
CA GLU A 264 -18.69 14.36 9.94
C GLU A 264 -19.71 13.62 10.81
N GLY A 265 -19.52 12.32 11.01
CA GLY A 265 -20.39 11.45 11.81
C GLY A 265 -21.64 10.94 11.11
N SER A 266 -21.92 11.37 9.88
CA SER A 266 -23.01 10.82 9.06
C SER A 266 -22.81 9.34 8.76
N ILE A 267 -23.85 8.67 8.28
CA ILE A 267 -23.77 7.26 7.90
C ILE A 267 -22.79 7.03 6.74
N ILE A 268 -22.73 7.98 5.80
CA ILE A 268 -21.80 7.96 4.68
C ILE A 268 -20.36 8.18 5.18
N ASP A 269 -20.16 9.11 6.11
CA ASP A 269 -18.84 9.35 6.72
C ASP A 269 -18.31 8.12 7.46
N LYS A 270 -19.15 7.43 8.23
CA LYS A 270 -18.78 6.18 8.91
C LYS A 270 -18.35 5.09 7.94
N GLU A 271 -19.04 4.97 6.80
CA GLU A 271 -18.66 4.02 5.76
C GLU A 271 -17.37 4.45 5.06
N ALA A 272 -17.16 5.75 4.80
CA ALA A 272 -15.92 6.29 4.25
C ALA A 272 -14.71 6.06 5.19
N ILE A 273 -14.88 6.21 6.51
CA ILE A 273 -13.87 5.85 7.51
C ILE A 273 -13.51 4.36 7.42
N ARG A 274 -14.53 3.49 7.35
CA ARG A 274 -14.33 2.04 7.26
C ARG A 274 -13.56 1.64 6.01
N ARG A 275 -13.82 2.27 4.87
CA ARG A 275 -13.11 2.02 3.60
C ARG A 275 -11.73 2.68 3.56
N GLY A 276 -11.61 3.87 4.09
CA GLY A 276 -10.38 4.66 4.17
C GLY A 276 -9.85 5.18 2.83
N THR A 277 -9.99 4.37 1.78
CA THR A 277 -9.58 4.70 0.40
C THR A 277 -10.40 3.93 -0.63
N SER A 278 -10.44 4.44 -1.87
CA SER A 278 -10.88 3.65 -3.02
C SER A 278 -9.87 2.56 -3.34
N VAL A 279 -10.35 1.41 -3.85
CA VAL A 279 -9.52 0.25 -4.21
C VAL A 279 -9.55 0.08 -5.73
N TYR A 280 -8.37 0.05 -6.35
CA TYR A 280 -8.20 -0.08 -7.79
C TYR A 280 -7.75 -1.50 -8.13
N LEU A 281 -8.63 -2.31 -8.68
CA LEU A 281 -8.25 -3.60 -9.26
C LEU A 281 -7.95 -3.42 -10.76
N VAL A 282 -7.48 -4.48 -11.41
CA VAL A 282 -7.10 -4.40 -12.84
C VAL A 282 -8.28 -4.00 -13.74
N ASP A 283 -9.49 -4.45 -13.42
CA ASP A 283 -10.68 -4.31 -14.25
C ASP A 283 -11.74 -3.36 -13.68
N ARG A 284 -11.59 -2.91 -12.43
CA ARG A 284 -12.60 -2.10 -11.76
C ARG A 284 -12.05 -1.28 -10.60
N THR A 285 -12.80 -0.25 -10.26
CA THR A 285 -12.60 0.54 -9.03
C THR A 285 -13.72 0.23 -8.04
N VAL A 286 -13.36 -0.02 -6.79
CA VAL A 286 -14.28 -0.07 -5.66
C VAL A 286 -14.17 1.25 -4.92
N PRO A 287 -15.11 2.18 -5.08
CA PRO A 287 -14.95 3.54 -4.60
C PRO A 287 -15.12 3.64 -3.08
N MET A 288 -14.46 4.66 -2.48
CA MET A 288 -14.62 5.00 -1.06
C MET A 288 -16.01 5.56 -0.76
N LEU A 289 -16.54 6.35 -1.66
CA LEU A 289 -17.87 6.98 -1.55
C LEU A 289 -18.86 6.35 -2.55
N PRO A 290 -20.17 6.28 -2.25
CA PRO A 290 -21.17 5.83 -3.20
C PRO A 290 -21.09 6.55 -4.55
N GLU A 291 -21.36 5.82 -5.65
CA GLU A 291 -21.20 6.32 -7.03
C GLU A 291 -21.92 7.64 -7.29
N ARG A 292 -23.11 7.84 -6.70
CA ARG A 292 -23.82 9.13 -6.80
C ARG A 292 -22.97 10.30 -6.35
N LEU A 293 -22.14 10.12 -5.32
CA LEU A 293 -21.24 11.17 -4.84
C LEU A 293 -19.95 11.22 -5.67
N CYS A 294 -19.25 10.09 -5.80
CA CYS A 294 -17.93 10.11 -6.42
C CYS A 294 -17.94 10.37 -7.93
N ASN A 295 -18.94 9.86 -8.68
CA ASN A 295 -18.98 9.98 -10.13
C ASN A 295 -19.87 11.13 -10.64
N TYR A 296 -20.74 11.71 -9.76
CA TYR A 296 -21.73 12.71 -10.17
C TYR A 296 -21.63 14.00 -9.35
N ILE A 297 -22.07 14.00 -8.10
CA ILE A 297 -22.24 15.23 -7.31
C ILE A 297 -20.90 15.91 -7.08
N CYS A 298 -19.90 15.18 -6.59
CA CYS A 298 -18.57 15.73 -6.27
C CYS A 298 -17.64 15.81 -7.47
N SER A 299 -17.79 14.92 -8.46
CA SER A 299 -16.91 14.88 -9.65
C SER A 299 -16.97 16.19 -10.44
N LEU A 300 -15.80 16.77 -10.73
CA LEU A 300 -15.64 18.08 -11.40
C LEU A 300 -15.87 17.96 -12.91
N ARG A 301 -17.07 17.53 -13.28
CA ARG A 301 -17.48 17.28 -14.67
C ARG A 301 -17.55 18.58 -15.46
N PRO A 302 -17.20 18.57 -16.77
CA PRO A 302 -17.26 19.76 -17.60
C PRO A 302 -18.71 20.25 -17.77
N ASP A 303 -18.85 21.57 -18.03
CA ASP A 303 -20.10 22.29 -18.26
C ASP A 303 -21.11 22.28 -17.10
N GLU A 304 -20.68 21.84 -15.91
CA GLU A 304 -21.49 21.81 -14.68
C GLU A 304 -20.89 22.72 -13.61
N ASP A 305 -21.76 23.45 -12.87
CA ASP A 305 -21.34 24.19 -11.68
C ASP A 305 -20.97 23.18 -10.59
N LYS A 306 -19.79 23.35 -9.98
CA LYS A 306 -19.26 22.45 -8.94
C LYS A 306 -18.71 23.24 -7.77
N LEU A 307 -18.98 22.73 -6.57
CA LEU A 307 -18.42 23.27 -5.34
C LEU A 307 -17.02 22.70 -5.11
N THR A 308 -16.06 23.57 -4.83
CA THR A 308 -14.68 23.20 -4.64
C THR A 308 -14.06 23.88 -3.42
N TYR A 309 -13.02 23.27 -2.87
CA TYR A 309 -12.11 23.88 -1.92
C TYR A 309 -10.76 24.05 -2.62
N SER A 310 -10.28 25.27 -2.68
CA SER A 310 -9.23 25.63 -3.64
C SER A 310 -8.03 26.30 -2.98
N VAL A 311 -6.88 26.09 -3.59
CA VAL A 311 -5.67 26.88 -3.34
C VAL A 311 -5.42 27.73 -4.57
N ILE A 312 -5.47 29.04 -4.41
CA ILE A 312 -5.26 30.00 -5.49
C ILE A 312 -3.85 30.58 -5.36
N PHE A 313 -3.06 30.49 -6.41
CA PHE A 313 -1.67 30.94 -6.47
C PHE A 313 -1.51 32.12 -7.42
N GLU A 314 -0.82 33.17 -6.98
CA GLU A 314 -0.23 34.16 -7.87
C GLU A 314 1.23 33.77 -8.12
N MET A 315 1.59 33.42 -9.36
CA MET A 315 2.88 32.87 -9.72
C MET A 315 3.48 33.61 -10.91
N ASN A 316 4.81 33.83 -10.91
CA ASN A 316 5.49 34.41 -12.06
C ASN A 316 6.01 33.36 -13.03
N GLU A 317 6.56 33.79 -14.20
CA GLU A 317 7.12 32.92 -15.26
C GLU A 317 8.26 32.00 -14.76
N LYS A 318 8.87 32.31 -13.63
CA LYS A 318 9.89 31.48 -12.99
C LYS A 318 9.30 30.46 -12.02
N ALA A 319 7.98 30.25 -12.01
CA ALA A 319 7.27 29.41 -11.05
C ALA A 319 7.55 29.76 -9.58
N GLU A 320 7.73 31.06 -9.28
CA GLU A 320 7.83 31.56 -7.90
C GLU A 320 6.45 32.03 -7.44
N VAL A 321 5.94 31.41 -6.39
CA VAL A 321 4.68 31.82 -5.74
C VAL A 321 4.90 33.16 -5.04
N LYS A 322 4.17 34.19 -5.45
CA LYS A 322 4.20 35.50 -4.86
C LYS A 322 3.17 35.67 -3.75
N ARG A 323 1.98 35.13 -3.97
CA ARG A 323 0.87 35.07 -3.01
C ARG A 323 0.10 33.77 -3.21
N TRP A 324 -0.63 33.41 -2.20
CA TRP A 324 -1.61 32.33 -2.25
C TRP A 324 -2.67 32.54 -1.19
N HIS A 325 -3.84 31.95 -1.40
CA HIS A 325 -4.88 31.86 -0.38
C HIS A 325 -5.70 30.58 -0.56
N LEU A 326 -6.39 30.20 0.51
CA LEU A 326 -7.36 29.10 0.54
C LEU A 326 -8.76 29.68 0.50
N ALA A 327 -9.62 29.13 -0.34
CA ALA A 327 -11.01 29.57 -0.46
C ALA A 327 -11.94 28.40 -0.80
N HIS A 328 -13.14 28.43 -0.28
CA HIS A 328 -14.24 27.71 -0.89
C HIS A 328 -14.61 28.44 -2.17
N THR A 329 -14.70 27.71 -3.29
CA THR A 329 -14.96 28.28 -4.61
C THR A 329 -16.11 27.55 -5.29
N ILE A 330 -16.68 28.20 -6.31
CA ILE A 330 -17.55 27.57 -7.29
C ILE A 330 -16.90 27.67 -8.65
N ILE A 331 -16.79 26.56 -9.37
CA ILE A 331 -16.18 26.48 -10.69
C ILE A 331 -17.15 25.93 -11.72
N ARG A 332 -16.84 26.16 -13.00
CA ARG A 332 -17.41 25.43 -14.12
C ARG A 332 -16.25 25.04 -15.04
N SER A 333 -15.96 23.75 -15.15
CA SER A 333 -14.88 23.26 -16.01
C SER A 333 -15.27 23.40 -17.49
N ASP A 334 -14.43 24.07 -18.28
CA ASP A 334 -14.64 24.25 -19.74
C ASP A 334 -14.38 22.96 -20.51
N ARG A 335 -13.52 22.08 -19.98
CA ARG A 335 -13.19 20.82 -20.66
C ARG A 335 -12.55 19.80 -19.70
N ARG A 336 -12.85 18.55 -19.96
CA ARG A 336 -12.12 17.41 -19.42
C ARG A 336 -11.16 16.87 -20.50
N PHE A 337 -9.88 16.72 -20.16
CA PHE A 337 -8.86 16.10 -20.99
C PHE A 337 -8.48 14.72 -20.46
N ALA A 338 -8.10 13.81 -21.40
CA ALA A 338 -7.29 12.64 -21.07
C ALA A 338 -5.80 13.01 -21.09
N TYR A 339 -4.98 12.34 -20.27
CA TYR A 339 -3.53 12.57 -20.27
C TYR A 339 -2.89 12.48 -21.64
N GLU A 340 -3.35 11.53 -22.47
CA GLU A 340 -2.84 11.30 -23.82
C GLU A 340 -3.13 12.48 -24.76
N GLU A 341 -4.28 13.15 -24.62
CA GLU A 341 -4.64 14.32 -25.42
C GLU A 341 -3.70 15.50 -25.14
N VAL A 342 -3.39 15.73 -23.84
CA VAL A 342 -2.50 16.82 -23.43
C VAL A 342 -1.04 16.49 -23.79
N GLN A 343 -0.63 15.25 -23.64
CA GLN A 343 0.70 14.81 -24.03
C GLN A 343 0.93 14.96 -25.54
N ALA A 344 -0.04 14.57 -26.35
CA ALA A 344 0.02 14.76 -27.81
C ALA A 344 0.14 16.25 -28.19
N LEU A 345 -0.47 17.16 -27.44
CA LEU A 345 -0.26 18.61 -27.63
C LEU A 345 1.21 18.98 -27.37
N PHE A 346 1.78 18.54 -26.24
CA PHE A 346 3.17 18.89 -25.90
C PHE A 346 4.15 18.35 -26.92
N GLU A 347 3.95 17.13 -27.43
CA GLU A 347 4.74 16.53 -28.49
C GLU A 347 4.62 17.30 -29.82
N ALA A 348 3.40 17.66 -30.22
CA ALA A 348 3.14 18.40 -31.46
C ALA A 348 3.73 19.83 -31.45
N ARG A 349 3.92 20.44 -30.28
CA ARG A 349 4.50 21.77 -30.09
C ARG A 349 5.98 21.76 -29.71
N GLY A 350 6.61 20.59 -29.60
CA GLY A 350 8.02 20.44 -29.22
C GLY A 350 8.30 20.80 -27.76
N GLU A 351 7.28 20.74 -26.90
CA GLU A 351 7.37 21.04 -25.46
C GLU A 351 7.42 19.76 -24.59
N ALA A 352 7.33 18.58 -25.20
CA ALA A 352 7.49 17.30 -24.51
C ALA A 352 8.95 17.05 -24.12
N SER A 353 9.17 16.30 -23.03
CA SER A 353 10.51 15.87 -22.61
C SER A 353 11.09 14.90 -23.64
N PRO A 354 12.41 15.00 -23.96
CA PRO A 354 13.03 14.15 -24.99
C PRO A 354 12.99 12.65 -24.67
N GLU A 355 12.88 12.31 -23.38
CA GLU A 355 12.84 10.93 -22.89
C GLU A 355 11.46 10.30 -23.09
N ASP A 356 10.40 11.10 -23.32
CA ASP A 356 9.04 10.60 -23.49
C ASP A 356 8.90 9.85 -24.82
N THR A 357 8.42 8.61 -24.74
CA THR A 357 8.05 7.87 -25.96
C THR A 357 6.85 8.53 -26.64
N PRO A 358 6.77 8.55 -27.98
CA PRO A 358 5.62 9.14 -28.69
C PRO A 358 4.29 8.57 -28.22
N THR A 359 3.31 9.46 -28.06
CA THR A 359 1.96 9.09 -27.59
C THR A 359 1.13 8.64 -28.79
N THR A 360 0.49 7.48 -28.68
CA THR A 360 -0.48 7.02 -29.67
C THR A 360 -1.88 7.39 -29.18
N LEU A 361 -2.57 8.23 -29.95
CA LEU A 361 -4.00 8.44 -29.75
C LEU A 361 -4.79 7.25 -30.32
N PRO A 362 -6.02 6.99 -29.84
CA PRO A 362 -6.88 5.96 -30.43
C PRO A 362 -7.01 6.11 -31.98
N ASP A 363 -7.17 5.00 -32.67
CA ASP A 363 -7.21 4.97 -34.13
C ASP A 363 -8.19 5.98 -34.73
N GLY A 364 -7.67 6.87 -35.57
CA GLY A 364 -8.44 7.91 -36.26
C GLY A 364 -8.67 9.20 -35.44
N GLU A 365 -8.25 9.27 -34.17
CA GLU A 365 -8.30 10.51 -33.40
C GLU A 365 -7.16 11.45 -33.86
N LYS A 366 -7.52 12.73 -34.15
CA LYS A 366 -6.55 13.82 -34.30
C LYS A 366 -6.33 14.49 -32.93
N PRO A 367 -5.17 15.12 -32.73
CA PRO A 367 -4.99 15.99 -31.56
C PRO A 367 -6.16 16.99 -31.50
N TRP A 368 -6.82 17.07 -30.36
CA TRP A 368 -8.04 17.87 -30.20
C TRP A 368 -7.87 19.33 -30.68
N PHE A 369 -6.72 19.94 -30.39
CA PHE A 369 -6.43 21.32 -30.76
C PHE A 369 -6.43 21.56 -32.24
N ASP A 370 -6.11 20.56 -33.06
CA ASP A 370 -6.11 20.63 -34.53
C ASP A 370 -7.52 20.42 -35.11
N THR A 371 -8.50 20.05 -34.25
CA THR A 371 -9.91 19.86 -34.67
C THR A 371 -10.78 21.08 -34.40
N LEU A 372 -10.27 22.11 -33.68
CA LEU A 372 -11.03 23.29 -33.31
C LEU A 372 -11.36 24.12 -34.57
N THR A 373 -12.64 24.48 -34.71
CA THR A 373 -13.07 25.47 -35.69
C THR A 373 -12.60 26.88 -35.33
N GLU A 374 -12.56 27.80 -36.29
CA GLU A 374 -12.20 29.22 -36.03
C GLU A 374 -13.15 29.87 -35.04
N GLU A 375 -14.43 29.49 -35.02
CA GLU A 375 -15.41 29.94 -34.01
C GLU A 375 -15.05 29.45 -32.63
N GLN A 376 -14.67 28.16 -32.51
CA GLN A 376 -14.25 27.57 -31.22
C GLN A 376 -12.93 28.19 -30.71
N LYS A 377 -12.00 28.48 -31.62
CA LYS A 377 -10.75 29.18 -31.26
C LYS A 377 -10.98 30.58 -30.72
N ALA A 378 -12.09 31.22 -31.07
CA ALA A 378 -12.47 32.54 -30.54
C ALA A 378 -13.11 32.46 -29.13
N THR A 379 -13.46 31.29 -28.67
CA THR A 379 -14.03 31.04 -27.31
C THR A 379 -12.93 30.80 -26.27
N PRO A 380 -13.25 30.65 -24.95
CA PRO A 380 -12.29 30.22 -23.96
C PRO A 380 -11.54 28.93 -24.32
N LEU A 381 -12.15 28.01 -25.05
CA LEU A 381 -11.52 26.77 -25.52
C LEU A 381 -10.23 27.01 -26.32
N GLY A 382 -10.18 28.05 -27.17
CA GLY A 382 -8.97 28.39 -27.92
C GLY A 382 -7.81 28.88 -27.06
N LYS A 383 -8.07 29.28 -25.80
CA LYS A 383 -7.03 29.70 -24.86
C LYS A 383 -6.41 28.54 -24.10
N LEU A 384 -7.04 27.34 -24.11
CA LEU A 384 -6.59 26.16 -23.39
C LEU A 384 -5.18 25.70 -23.83
N GLU A 385 -4.87 25.78 -25.11
CA GLU A 385 -3.54 25.42 -25.61
C GLU A 385 -2.45 26.26 -24.93
N GLY A 386 -2.60 27.60 -24.96
CA GLY A 386 -1.63 28.52 -24.34
C GLY A 386 -1.53 28.32 -22.83
N ALA A 387 -2.65 28.04 -22.16
CA ALA A 387 -2.68 27.76 -20.72
C ALA A 387 -1.93 26.47 -20.39
N LEU A 388 -2.19 25.37 -21.12
CA LEU A 388 -1.54 24.09 -20.92
C LEU A 388 -0.03 24.15 -21.15
N LEU A 389 0.42 24.82 -22.22
CA LEU A 389 1.85 25.02 -22.50
C LEU A 389 2.53 25.87 -21.43
N CYS A 390 1.86 26.91 -20.92
CA CYS A 390 2.38 27.71 -19.82
C CYS A 390 2.51 26.88 -18.54
N LEU A 391 1.46 26.16 -18.17
CA LEU A 391 1.44 25.33 -16.97
C LEU A 391 2.48 24.20 -17.03
N ASN A 392 2.71 23.58 -18.22
CA ASN A 392 3.76 22.57 -18.41
C ASN A 392 5.15 23.15 -18.10
N ARG A 393 5.46 24.35 -18.61
CA ARG A 393 6.75 25.01 -18.33
C ARG A 393 6.91 25.31 -16.84
N LEU A 394 5.85 25.78 -16.17
CA LEU A 394 5.86 26.06 -14.74
C LEU A 394 6.04 24.75 -13.92
N ALA A 395 5.36 23.68 -14.30
CA ALA A 395 5.49 22.37 -13.67
C ALA A 395 6.92 21.82 -13.77
N LYS A 396 7.54 21.91 -14.96
CA LYS A 396 8.95 21.53 -15.15
C LYS A 396 9.89 22.29 -14.21
N LEU A 397 9.69 23.60 -14.04
CA LEU A 397 10.49 24.42 -13.11
C LEU A 397 10.24 24.04 -11.64
N LEU A 398 8.99 23.69 -11.26
CA LEU A 398 8.68 23.21 -9.91
C LEU A 398 9.37 21.87 -9.65
N ARG A 399 9.30 20.92 -10.61
CA ARG A 399 9.94 19.61 -10.54
C ARG A 399 11.46 19.75 -10.40
N GLU A 400 12.10 20.52 -11.26
CA GLU A 400 13.54 20.80 -11.20
C GLU A 400 13.98 21.29 -9.82
N ARG A 401 13.27 22.26 -9.25
CA ARG A 401 13.56 22.78 -7.91
C ARG A 401 13.38 21.74 -6.82
N ARG A 402 12.42 20.85 -6.96
CA ARG A 402 12.18 19.75 -6.01
C ARG A 402 13.37 18.80 -6.00
N PHE A 403 13.86 18.41 -7.18
CA PHE A 403 15.04 17.54 -7.29
C PHE A 403 16.33 18.23 -6.81
N LEU A 404 16.50 19.52 -7.09
CA LEU A 404 17.63 20.27 -6.55
C LEU A 404 17.64 20.33 -5.02
N LYS A 405 16.47 20.24 -4.38
CA LYS A 405 16.34 20.16 -2.92
C LYS A 405 16.57 18.76 -2.37
N GLY A 406 16.63 17.74 -3.21
CA GLY A 406 16.90 16.36 -2.82
C GLY A 406 15.69 15.43 -2.83
N ALA A 407 14.67 15.71 -3.64
CA ALA A 407 13.65 14.71 -3.93
C ALA A 407 14.28 13.48 -4.59
N VAL A 408 13.78 12.29 -4.27
CA VAL A 408 14.30 11.03 -4.82
C VAL A 408 13.41 10.57 -5.96
N ASP A 409 14.04 10.17 -7.07
CA ASP A 409 13.36 9.67 -8.26
C ASP A 409 13.38 8.14 -8.28
N PHE A 410 12.20 7.53 -8.05
CA PHE A 410 11.96 6.10 -8.17
C PHE A 410 10.86 5.83 -9.21
N GLU A 411 10.95 6.51 -10.36
CA GLU A 411 10.00 6.22 -11.43
C GLU A 411 10.17 4.77 -11.89
N ARG A 412 9.14 3.95 -11.67
CA ARG A 412 9.08 2.58 -12.19
C ARG A 412 7.99 2.49 -13.25
N PRO A 413 8.31 1.85 -14.37
CA PRO A 413 7.29 1.50 -15.34
C PRO A 413 6.25 0.57 -14.69
N GLU A 414 4.98 0.90 -14.86
CA GLU A 414 3.86 0.13 -14.32
C GLU A 414 3.30 -0.78 -15.41
N VAL A 415 3.31 -2.09 -15.16
CA VAL A 415 2.71 -3.06 -16.09
C VAL A 415 1.19 -3.03 -15.94
N ARG A 416 0.49 -2.73 -17.02
CA ARG A 416 -0.96 -2.72 -17.13
C ARG A 416 -1.43 -3.79 -18.12
N PHE A 417 -2.66 -4.22 -17.95
CA PHE A 417 -3.30 -5.19 -18.84
C PHE A 417 -4.30 -4.48 -19.74
N ASP A 418 -4.25 -4.84 -21.01
CA ASP A 418 -5.36 -4.62 -21.93
C ASP A 418 -6.36 -5.77 -21.72
N ILE A 419 -7.61 -5.42 -21.40
CA ILE A 419 -8.65 -6.38 -21.03
C ILE A 419 -9.88 -6.21 -21.91
N ASP A 420 -10.54 -7.32 -22.23
CA ASP A 420 -11.82 -7.29 -22.95
C ASP A 420 -13.00 -6.92 -22.02
N GLU A 421 -14.19 -6.79 -22.60
CA GLU A 421 -15.43 -6.47 -21.88
C GLU A 421 -15.78 -7.50 -20.78
N LYS A 422 -15.22 -8.70 -20.82
CA LYS A 422 -15.40 -9.75 -19.82
C LYS A 422 -14.28 -9.78 -18.77
N GLY A 423 -13.35 -8.82 -18.86
CA GLY A 423 -12.19 -8.72 -17.98
C GLY A 423 -11.07 -9.71 -18.29
N LYS A 424 -11.10 -10.43 -19.46
CA LYS A 424 -10.02 -11.33 -19.85
C LYS A 424 -8.82 -10.52 -20.38
N PRO A 425 -7.58 -10.82 -19.94
CA PRO A 425 -6.40 -10.11 -20.40
C PRO A 425 -6.07 -10.47 -21.87
N LEU A 426 -5.98 -9.47 -22.74
CA LEU A 426 -5.62 -9.59 -24.15
C LEU A 426 -4.13 -9.36 -24.39
N GLY A 427 -3.53 -8.44 -23.63
CA GLY A 427 -2.14 -8.05 -23.74
C GLY A 427 -1.65 -7.33 -22.50
N THR A 428 -0.37 -6.96 -22.51
CA THR A 428 0.25 -6.11 -21.50
C THR A 428 0.85 -4.89 -22.15
N TYR A 429 0.84 -3.76 -21.43
CA TYR A 429 1.55 -2.55 -21.85
C TYR A 429 2.20 -1.88 -20.64
N ILE A 430 3.24 -1.10 -20.89
CA ILE A 430 3.92 -0.32 -19.85
C ILE A 430 3.31 1.07 -19.80
N LYS A 431 2.78 1.45 -18.66
CA LYS A 431 2.35 2.82 -18.38
C LYS A 431 3.52 3.61 -17.80
N VAL A 432 3.92 4.65 -18.51
CA VAL A 432 4.97 5.59 -18.09
C VAL A 432 4.33 6.93 -17.79
N ALA A 433 4.73 7.57 -16.67
CA ALA A 433 4.30 8.92 -16.35
C ALA A 433 5.03 9.93 -17.26
N LYS A 434 4.28 10.61 -18.13
CA LYS A 434 4.78 11.62 -19.07
C LYS A 434 4.54 13.04 -18.55
N ASP A 435 4.94 14.05 -19.32
CA ASP A 435 4.83 15.45 -18.93
C ASP A 435 3.41 15.88 -18.54
N ALA A 436 2.38 15.37 -19.23
CA ALA A 436 0.99 15.64 -18.86
C ALA A 436 0.64 15.13 -17.44
N ASN A 437 1.16 13.97 -17.05
CA ASN A 437 1.00 13.44 -15.69
C ASN A 437 1.78 14.29 -14.69
N LYS A 438 3.04 14.64 -15.02
CA LYS A 438 3.94 15.44 -14.19
C LYS A 438 3.40 16.85 -13.95
N LEU A 439 2.68 17.43 -14.94
CA LEU A 439 2.01 18.72 -14.80
C LEU A 439 1.01 18.69 -13.64
N ILE A 440 0.07 17.76 -13.65
CA ILE A 440 -0.93 17.62 -12.59
C ILE A 440 -0.25 17.30 -11.26
N GLU A 441 0.69 16.33 -11.26
CA GLU A 441 1.46 15.98 -10.05
C GLU A 441 2.07 17.20 -9.38
N GLU A 442 2.81 18.04 -10.10
CA GLU A 442 3.52 19.18 -9.48
C GLU A 442 2.58 20.25 -8.90
N PHE A 443 1.44 20.53 -9.55
CA PHE A 443 0.44 21.44 -8.98
C PHE A 443 -0.29 20.84 -7.79
N MET A 444 -0.57 19.53 -7.79
CA MET A 444 -1.12 18.83 -6.62
C MET A 444 -0.12 18.79 -5.46
N LEU A 445 1.15 18.53 -5.74
CA LEU A 445 2.23 18.59 -4.74
C LEU A 445 2.37 19.99 -4.15
N LEU A 446 2.29 21.02 -4.98
CA LEU A 446 2.34 22.42 -4.55
C LEU A 446 1.19 22.76 -3.62
N ALA A 447 -0.04 22.39 -3.97
CA ALA A 447 -1.24 22.60 -3.14
C ALA A 447 -1.14 21.84 -1.81
N ASN A 448 -0.84 20.55 -1.85
CA ASN A 448 -0.69 19.72 -0.67
C ASN A 448 0.35 20.28 0.32
N ARG A 449 1.53 20.68 -0.20
CA ARG A 449 2.58 21.31 0.61
C ARG A 449 2.14 22.61 1.22
N THR A 450 1.50 23.47 0.43
CA THR A 450 1.04 24.80 0.87
C THR A 450 0.01 24.67 1.98
N VAL A 451 -0.95 23.76 1.85
CA VAL A 451 -1.92 23.43 2.89
C VAL A 451 -1.23 22.95 4.16
N ALA A 452 -0.29 22.03 4.07
CA ALA A 452 0.44 21.51 5.22
C ALA A 452 1.24 22.63 5.94
N GLU A 453 1.93 23.47 5.16
CA GLU A 453 2.70 24.62 5.69
C GLU A 453 1.80 25.65 6.37
N SER A 454 0.59 25.90 5.86
CA SER A 454 -0.35 26.89 6.41
C SER A 454 -0.74 26.63 7.87
N ILE A 455 -0.82 25.36 8.24
CA ILE A 455 -1.19 24.92 9.59
C ILE A 455 0.04 24.55 10.42
N GLY A 456 1.04 23.88 9.79
CA GLY A 456 2.21 23.33 10.49
C GLY A 456 3.29 24.36 10.79
N ARG A 457 3.47 25.35 9.91
CA ARG A 457 4.52 26.37 10.07
C ARG A 457 4.04 27.50 10.97
N VAL A 458 4.25 27.35 12.26
CA VAL A 458 3.87 28.34 13.28
C VAL A 458 5.09 29.08 13.84
N PRO A 459 4.93 30.31 14.37
CA PRO A 459 6.00 31.03 15.04
C PRO A 459 6.60 30.24 16.19
N LYS A 460 7.90 30.45 16.46
CA LYS A 460 8.62 29.81 17.56
C LYS A 460 7.90 30.00 18.89
N GLY A 461 7.64 28.89 19.60
CA GLY A 461 6.93 28.89 20.88
C GLY A 461 5.41 28.71 20.76
N LYS A 462 4.83 28.72 19.57
CA LYS A 462 3.42 28.35 19.35
C LYS A 462 3.32 26.89 18.94
N LYS A 463 2.22 26.23 19.36
CA LYS A 463 1.90 24.86 18.98
C LYS A 463 1.01 24.88 17.74
N ALA A 464 1.37 24.10 16.73
CA ALA A 464 0.54 23.92 15.54
C ALA A 464 -0.79 23.25 15.92
N LYS A 465 -1.86 23.55 15.17
CA LYS A 465 -3.12 22.83 15.27
C LYS A 465 -2.96 21.44 14.68
N VAL A 466 -3.80 20.48 15.11
CA VAL A 466 -3.80 19.10 14.61
C VAL A 466 -4.12 19.10 13.12
N LEU A 467 -3.30 18.39 12.34
CA LEU A 467 -3.52 18.15 10.92
C LEU A 467 -2.97 16.74 10.59
N PRO A 468 -3.66 15.91 9.81
CA PRO A 468 -3.08 14.70 9.22
C PRO A 468 -1.99 15.09 8.22
N TYR A 469 -0.75 14.67 8.50
CA TYR A 469 0.37 14.80 7.55
C TYR A 469 0.58 13.47 6.82
N ARG A 470 1.03 13.53 5.59
CA ARG A 470 1.62 12.41 4.88
C ARG A 470 3.13 12.45 5.11
N ILE A 471 3.61 11.59 5.99
CA ILE A 471 5.00 11.58 6.40
C ILE A 471 5.77 10.44 5.71
N HIS A 472 7.04 10.70 5.45
CA HIS A 472 7.99 9.72 4.94
C HIS A 472 9.32 9.93 5.65
N GLU A 473 9.63 9.02 6.55
CA GLU A 473 10.84 9.07 7.36
C GLU A 473 12.11 8.87 6.52
N GLN A 474 13.25 9.21 7.07
CA GLN A 474 14.54 8.99 6.41
C GLN A 474 14.78 7.49 6.19
N PRO A 475 15.57 7.12 5.17
CA PRO A 475 15.95 5.74 4.94
C PRO A 475 16.66 5.13 6.14
N ASP A 476 16.49 3.83 6.31
CA ASP A 476 17.17 3.04 7.31
C ASP A 476 18.68 3.03 7.05
N GLN A 477 19.48 3.49 8.03
CA GLN A 477 20.93 3.66 7.89
C GLN A 477 21.65 2.34 7.68
N ASP A 478 21.24 1.26 8.34
CA ASP A 478 21.85 -0.06 8.19
C ASP A 478 21.60 -0.63 6.79
N LYS A 479 20.38 -0.43 6.28
CA LYS A 479 20.03 -0.83 4.91
C LYS A 479 20.77 0.00 3.86
N LEU A 480 20.98 1.31 4.10
CA LEU A 480 21.82 2.14 3.23
C LEU A 480 23.29 1.71 3.25
N ALA A 481 23.82 1.32 4.41
CA ALA A 481 25.16 0.75 4.52
C ALA A 481 25.28 -0.54 3.71
N ASN A 482 24.29 -1.43 3.82
CA ASN A 482 24.23 -2.66 3.03
C ASN A 482 24.14 -2.36 1.52
N LEU A 483 23.30 -1.40 1.11
CA LEU A 483 23.22 -0.95 -0.28
C LEU A 483 24.58 -0.43 -0.76
N SER A 484 25.29 0.39 0.03
CA SER A 484 26.60 0.93 -0.32
C SER A 484 27.63 -0.17 -0.54
N GLN A 485 27.67 -1.17 0.33
CA GLN A 485 28.55 -2.35 0.15
C GLN A 485 28.16 -3.15 -1.09
N PHE A 486 26.86 -3.30 -1.33
CA PHE A 486 26.33 -4.06 -2.44
C PHE A 486 26.72 -3.44 -3.79
N VAL A 487 26.49 -2.13 -4.01
CA VAL A 487 26.77 -1.46 -5.28
C VAL A 487 28.28 -1.37 -5.59
N THR A 488 29.13 -1.45 -4.56
CA THR A 488 30.58 -1.47 -4.74
C THR A 488 31.05 -2.69 -5.56
N LYS A 489 30.30 -3.81 -5.52
CA LYS A 489 30.59 -5.02 -6.31
C LYS A 489 30.44 -4.79 -7.82
N PHE A 490 29.61 -3.83 -8.22
CA PHE A 490 29.36 -3.41 -9.60
C PHE A 490 30.22 -2.20 -10.01
N GLY A 491 31.12 -1.74 -9.13
CA GLY A 491 32.01 -0.60 -9.40
C GLY A 491 31.38 0.76 -9.04
N HIS A 492 30.16 0.79 -8.51
CA HIS A 492 29.50 2.03 -8.09
C HIS A 492 29.83 2.38 -6.64
N LYS A 493 29.71 3.67 -6.30
CA LYS A 493 29.95 4.18 -4.94
C LYS A 493 28.74 4.94 -4.45
N LEU A 494 28.23 4.60 -3.27
CA LEU A 494 27.18 5.34 -2.57
C LEU A 494 27.72 5.91 -1.26
N LYS A 495 27.79 7.25 -1.16
CA LYS A 495 28.02 7.93 0.11
C LYS A 495 26.68 8.11 0.81
N TYR A 496 26.46 7.36 1.89
CA TYR A 496 25.18 7.31 2.64
C TYR A 496 25.21 8.08 3.96
N THR A 497 26.29 8.85 4.20
CA THR A 497 26.47 9.70 5.39
C THR A 497 26.37 11.18 5.00
N GLY A 498 25.86 12.01 5.91
CA GLY A 498 25.70 13.44 5.68
C GLY A 498 24.26 13.91 5.99
N THR A 499 23.89 15.05 5.45
CA THR A 499 22.53 15.58 5.57
C THR A 499 21.54 14.76 4.71
N PRO A 500 20.23 14.75 5.06
CA PRO A 500 19.24 14.04 4.24
C PRO A 500 19.27 14.42 2.75
N ALA A 501 19.47 15.69 2.44
CA ALA A 501 19.57 16.18 1.06
C ALA A 501 20.84 15.68 0.34
N GLU A 502 21.97 15.54 1.05
CA GLU A 502 23.19 14.98 0.47
C GLU A 502 23.04 13.49 0.19
N ILE A 503 22.41 12.74 1.10
CA ILE A 503 22.13 11.31 0.92
C ILE A 503 21.23 11.12 -0.29
N SER A 504 20.14 11.91 -0.42
CA SER A 504 19.24 11.85 -1.57
C SER A 504 19.94 12.15 -2.89
N LYS A 505 20.79 13.18 -2.93
CA LYS A 505 21.58 13.52 -4.14
C LYS A 505 22.52 12.39 -4.54
N ASN A 506 23.20 11.76 -3.57
CA ASN A 506 24.08 10.62 -3.85
C ASN A 506 23.30 9.41 -4.32
N LEU A 507 22.10 9.19 -3.78
CA LEU A 507 21.20 8.12 -4.20
C LEU A 507 20.68 8.35 -5.63
N ASN A 508 20.21 9.56 -5.93
CA ASN A 508 19.77 9.94 -7.29
C ASN A 508 20.92 9.78 -8.30
N LYS A 509 22.14 10.19 -7.91
CA LYS A 509 23.33 9.98 -8.76
C LYS A 509 23.55 8.48 -9.01
N LEU A 510 23.49 7.65 -7.99
CA LEU A 510 23.62 6.20 -8.14
C LEU A 510 22.55 5.65 -9.10
N LEU A 511 21.26 6.02 -8.93
CA LEU A 511 20.17 5.58 -9.78
C LEU A 511 20.38 6.01 -11.24
N HIS A 512 20.85 7.23 -11.45
CA HIS A 512 21.23 7.73 -12.78
C HIS A 512 22.44 6.96 -13.37
N ASP A 513 23.48 6.71 -12.58
CA ASP A 513 24.70 6.04 -13.04
C ASP A 513 24.43 4.57 -13.44
N VAL A 514 23.42 3.91 -12.85
CA VAL A 514 23.03 2.53 -13.21
C VAL A 514 21.98 2.46 -14.30
N HIS A 515 21.40 3.60 -14.73
CA HIS A 515 20.36 3.62 -15.75
C HIS A 515 20.85 2.99 -17.06
N GLY A 516 20.06 2.05 -17.62
CA GLY A 516 20.42 1.27 -18.82
C GLY A 516 21.48 0.19 -18.60
N SER A 517 22.02 0.04 -17.39
CA SER A 517 22.95 -1.05 -17.05
C SER A 517 22.20 -2.35 -16.72
N LYS A 518 22.92 -3.48 -16.71
CA LYS A 518 22.36 -4.79 -16.34
C LYS A 518 21.91 -4.83 -14.88
N GLU A 519 22.58 -4.09 -14.01
CA GLU A 519 22.32 -4.02 -12.57
C GLU A 519 21.24 -3.01 -12.19
N GLN A 520 20.66 -2.23 -13.11
CA GLN A 520 19.68 -1.19 -12.82
C GLN A 520 18.54 -1.68 -11.93
N ASN A 521 17.80 -2.68 -12.39
CA ASN A 521 16.62 -3.21 -11.67
C ASN A 521 16.98 -3.68 -10.25
N LEU A 522 18.16 -4.28 -10.11
CA LEU A 522 18.65 -4.78 -8.85
C LEU A 522 18.99 -3.65 -7.88
N VAL A 523 19.76 -2.67 -8.35
CA VAL A 523 20.15 -1.51 -7.51
C VAL A 523 18.91 -0.72 -7.10
N GLU A 524 17.98 -0.47 -8.02
CA GLU A 524 16.71 0.19 -7.72
C GLU A 524 15.87 -0.57 -6.69
N MET A 525 15.79 -1.90 -6.80
CA MET A 525 15.04 -2.72 -5.85
C MET A 525 15.67 -2.68 -4.45
N VAL A 526 17.00 -2.81 -4.34
CA VAL A 526 17.69 -2.77 -3.03
C VAL A 526 17.62 -1.35 -2.44
N ALA A 527 17.75 -0.32 -3.28
CA ALA A 527 17.57 1.07 -2.87
C ALA A 527 16.15 1.33 -2.32
N LEU A 528 15.12 0.84 -3.01
CA LEU A 528 13.74 0.97 -2.55
C LEU A 528 13.49 0.24 -1.21
N ARG A 529 14.11 -0.92 -0.99
CA ARG A 529 14.02 -1.66 0.29
C ARG A 529 14.69 -0.93 1.46
N ALA A 530 15.60 -0.02 1.19
CA ALA A 530 16.21 0.85 2.20
C ALA A 530 15.30 2.02 2.59
N MET A 531 14.31 2.37 1.76
CA MET A 531 13.35 3.42 2.07
C MET A 531 12.34 2.95 3.11
N MET A 532 11.91 3.90 3.94
CA MET A 532 10.77 3.73 4.82
C MET A 532 9.47 3.81 4.01
N LYS A 533 8.37 3.32 4.57
CA LYS A 533 7.04 3.50 3.95
C LYS A 533 6.44 4.84 4.37
N ALA A 534 5.85 5.56 3.43
CA ALA A 534 5.04 6.71 3.78
C ALA A 534 3.76 6.29 4.52
N ARG A 535 3.33 7.09 5.50
CA ARG A 535 2.13 6.85 6.30
C ARG A 535 1.46 8.17 6.69
N TYR A 536 0.26 8.11 7.22
CA TYR A 536 -0.39 9.26 7.81
C TYR A 536 -0.07 9.36 9.31
N SER A 537 0.09 10.57 9.83
CA SER A 537 0.25 10.87 11.26
C SER A 537 -0.02 12.35 11.52
N ILE A 538 -0.45 12.69 12.72
CA ILE A 538 -0.53 14.09 13.16
C ILE A 538 0.82 14.67 13.61
N VAL A 539 1.84 13.82 13.71
CA VAL A 539 3.21 14.23 14.04
C VAL A 539 4.00 14.43 12.76
N ASN A 540 4.30 15.68 12.45
CA ASN A 540 5.07 16.01 11.25
C ASN A 540 6.56 15.69 11.43
N VAL A 541 7.10 14.86 10.54
CA VAL A 541 8.55 14.56 10.41
C VAL A 541 9.06 14.92 9.01
N GLY A 542 8.21 15.52 8.18
CA GLY A 542 8.49 15.81 6.77
C GLY A 542 8.26 14.61 5.85
N HIS A 543 8.54 14.80 4.58
CA HIS A 543 8.43 13.76 3.57
C HIS A 543 9.75 13.63 2.80
N TYR A 544 10.61 12.68 3.23
CA TYR A 544 11.96 12.50 2.69
C TYR A 544 11.98 12.35 1.17
N GLY A 545 11.19 11.43 0.60
CA GLY A 545 11.18 11.17 -0.84
C GLY A 545 10.80 12.39 -1.69
N LEU A 546 10.00 13.34 -1.17
CA LEU A 546 9.60 14.56 -1.86
C LEU A 546 10.48 15.77 -1.51
N ALA A 547 11.37 15.64 -0.54
CA ALA A 547 12.16 16.75 0.04
C ALA A 547 11.29 17.90 0.57
N PHE A 548 10.19 17.59 1.25
CA PHE A 548 9.29 18.56 1.85
C PHE A 548 9.34 18.50 3.37
N ASP A 549 9.47 19.66 4.02
CA ASP A 549 9.41 19.77 5.49
C ASP A 549 7.98 19.57 6.03
N TYR A 550 6.98 19.93 5.23
CA TYR A 550 5.55 19.79 5.52
C TYR A 550 4.85 19.21 4.31
N TYR A 551 4.08 18.15 4.51
CA TYR A 551 3.29 17.58 3.43
C TYR A 551 2.03 16.90 3.98
N THR A 552 0.92 17.11 3.32
CA THR A 552 -0.35 16.45 3.59
C THR A 552 -1.01 16.03 2.29
N HIS A 553 -2.05 15.24 2.37
CA HIS A 553 -2.94 14.98 1.25
C HIS A 553 -4.20 15.86 1.41
N PHE A 554 -4.50 16.63 0.39
CA PHE A 554 -5.65 17.55 0.31
C PHE A 554 -6.41 17.38 -1.01
N THR A 555 -5.74 16.87 -2.04
CA THR A 555 -6.15 16.97 -3.44
C THR A 555 -7.03 15.83 -3.95
N SER A 556 -7.42 14.85 -3.11
CA SER A 556 -8.26 13.73 -3.57
C SER A 556 -9.27 13.23 -2.53
N PRO A 557 -10.21 14.06 -2.06
CA PRO A 557 -11.16 13.71 -1.00
C PRO A 557 -12.27 12.74 -1.45
N ILE A 558 -12.49 12.56 -2.75
CA ILE A 558 -13.43 11.55 -3.28
C ILE A 558 -12.94 10.15 -2.98
N ARG A 559 -11.61 9.94 -3.06
CA ARG A 559 -11.00 8.61 -3.00
C ARG A 559 -10.07 8.37 -1.82
N ARG A 560 -9.77 9.38 -0.97
CA ARG A 560 -8.94 9.26 0.23
C ARG A 560 -9.55 9.95 1.42
N TYR A 561 -9.78 9.21 2.49
CA TYR A 561 -10.36 9.77 3.72
C TYR A 561 -9.48 10.82 4.43
N PRO A 562 -8.15 10.72 4.46
CA PRO A 562 -7.29 11.77 5.01
C PRO A 562 -7.50 13.15 4.38
N ASP A 563 -7.72 13.21 3.08
CA ASP A 563 -7.99 14.47 2.38
C ASP A 563 -9.30 15.11 2.88
N LEU A 564 -10.35 14.31 3.06
CA LEU A 564 -11.61 14.76 3.63
C LEU A 564 -11.44 15.27 5.07
N MET A 565 -10.62 14.60 5.89
CA MET A 565 -10.26 15.09 7.23
C MET A 565 -9.58 16.47 7.16
N VAL A 566 -8.64 16.64 6.22
CA VAL A 566 -7.92 17.91 6.04
C VAL A 566 -8.88 19.03 5.63
N HIS A 567 -9.79 18.79 4.67
CA HIS A 567 -10.80 19.78 4.27
C HIS A 567 -11.62 20.27 5.47
N ARG A 568 -12.15 19.36 6.27
CA ARG A 568 -12.95 19.68 7.48
C ARG A 568 -12.15 20.47 8.51
N LEU A 569 -10.89 20.10 8.73
CA LEU A 569 -10.03 20.79 9.69
C LEU A 569 -9.67 22.20 9.21
N LEU A 570 -9.41 22.39 7.93
CA LEU A 570 -9.14 23.70 7.35
C LEU A 570 -10.35 24.63 7.52
N SER A 571 -11.56 24.18 7.16
CA SER A 571 -12.80 24.96 7.35
C SER A 571 -13.02 25.33 8.81
N ARG A 572 -12.91 24.34 9.72
CA ARG A 572 -13.00 24.58 11.17
C ARG A 572 -11.98 25.62 11.67
N TYR A 573 -10.76 25.60 11.15
CA TYR A 573 -9.70 26.50 11.59
C TYR A 573 -9.82 27.90 10.98
N ALA A 574 -10.35 28.01 9.77
CA ALA A 574 -10.68 29.29 9.13
C ALA A 574 -11.77 30.04 9.89
N GLU A 575 -12.76 29.33 10.45
CA GLU A 575 -13.81 29.86 11.32
C GLU A 575 -13.33 30.17 12.75
N GLY A 576 -12.05 30.06 13.05
CA GLY A 576 -11.47 30.33 14.37
C GLY A 576 -11.60 29.16 15.37
N GLY A 577 -12.01 27.99 14.94
CA GLY A 577 -12.17 26.80 15.77
C GLY A 577 -10.89 26.37 16.47
N ARG A 578 -11.05 25.73 17.66
CA ARG A 578 -9.93 25.17 18.44
C ARG A 578 -9.32 23.96 17.72
N SER A 579 -8.04 23.66 18.05
CA SER A 579 -7.37 22.43 17.60
C SER A 579 -8.22 21.20 17.88
N ALA A 580 -8.26 20.27 16.93
CA ALA A 580 -8.97 18.99 17.06
C ALA A 580 -8.32 18.09 18.11
N ASN A 581 -9.04 17.00 18.50
CA ASN A 581 -8.51 16.00 19.43
C ASN A 581 -7.39 15.18 18.76
N PRO A 582 -6.14 15.22 19.27
CA PRO A 582 -5.02 14.54 18.65
C PRO A 582 -5.17 13.02 18.64
N GLU A 583 -5.67 12.43 19.72
CA GLU A 583 -5.81 10.96 19.83
C GLU A 583 -6.80 10.41 18.81
N LYS A 584 -7.94 11.10 18.61
CA LYS A 584 -8.92 10.74 17.58
C LYS A 584 -8.30 10.76 16.18
N TYR A 585 -7.58 11.84 15.84
CA TYR A 585 -7.04 12.01 14.50
C TYR A 585 -5.81 11.12 14.24
N GLU A 586 -5.00 10.80 15.26
CA GLU A 586 -3.93 9.82 15.10
C GLU A 586 -4.51 8.43 14.82
N ALA A 587 -5.53 8.00 15.57
CA ALA A 587 -6.21 6.72 15.31
C ALA A 587 -6.81 6.65 13.89
N LEU A 588 -7.36 7.76 13.37
CA LEU A 588 -7.86 7.81 11.99
C LEU A 588 -6.72 7.80 10.95
N CYS A 589 -5.56 8.38 11.26
CA CYS A 589 -4.36 8.31 10.42
C CYS A 589 -3.81 6.88 10.34
N ASP A 590 -3.74 6.19 11.48
CA ASP A 590 -3.29 4.79 11.53
C ASP A 590 -4.24 3.90 10.71
N LEU A 591 -5.54 4.00 10.94
CA LEU A 591 -6.56 3.25 10.18
C LEU A 591 -6.47 3.53 8.66
N SER A 592 -6.29 4.80 8.28
CA SER A 592 -6.14 5.18 6.86
C SER A 592 -4.87 4.59 6.24
N SER A 593 -3.78 4.51 7.00
CA SER A 593 -2.52 3.92 6.55
C SER A 593 -2.64 2.39 6.39
N GLU A 594 -3.34 1.72 7.30
CA GLU A 594 -3.63 0.28 7.22
C GLU A 594 -4.53 -0.04 6.02
N ASN A 595 -5.60 0.73 5.82
CA ASN A 595 -6.52 0.56 4.69
C ASN A 595 -5.81 0.77 3.35
N GLU A 596 -4.94 1.78 3.23
CA GLU A 596 -4.12 2.02 2.05
C GLU A 596 -3.20 0.82 1.73
N GLN A 597 -2.51 0.28 2.75
CA GLN A 597 -1.67 -0.90 2.57
C GLN A 597 -2.49 -2.12 2.13
N THR A 598 -3.65 -2.33 2.72
CA THR A 598 -4.56 -3.42 2.38
C THR A 598 -5.09 -3.28 0.95
N ALA A 599 -5.47 -2.07 0.53
CA ALA A 599 -5.89 -1.78 -0.83
C ALA A 599 -4.77 -2.07 -1.85
N ALA A 600 -3.54 -1.64 -1.55
CA ALA A 600 -2.38 -1.92 -2.40
C ALA A 600 -2.04 -3.43 -2.50
N LEU A 601 -2.28 -4.20 -1.45
CA LEU A 601 -2.12 -5.66 -1.49
C LEU A 601 -3.18 -6.31 -2.37
N ALA A 602 -4.43 -5.86 -2.30
CA ALA A 602 -5.51 -6.35 -3.16
C ALA A 602 -5.27 -6.01 -4.63
N GLU A 603 -4.81 -4.79 -4.94
CA GLU A 603 -4.40 -4.39 -6.30
C GLU A 603 -3.32 -5.34 -6.85
N ARG A 604 -2.24 -5.56 -6.08
CA ARG A 604 -1.16 -6.50 -6.48
C ARG A 604 -1.67 -7.92 -6.68
N ALA A 605 -2.59 -8.38 -5.84
CA ALA A 605 -3.19 -9.70 -5.99
C ALA A 605 -4.02 -9.82 -7.28
N SER A 606 -4.75 -8.75 -7.67
CA SER A 606 -5.50 -8.70 -8.92
C SER A 606 -4.58 -8.70 -10.15
N ILE A 607 -3.49 -7.92 -10.10
CA ILE A 607 -2.46 -7.90 -11.15
C ILE A 607 -1.86 -9.32 -11.29
N LYS A 608 -1.49 -9.94 -10.17
CA LYS A 608 -0.90 -11.29 -10.17
C LYS A 608 -1.88 -12.34 -10.72
N TYR A 609 -3.16 -12.25 -10.36
CA TYR A 609 -4.19 -13.11 -10.93
C TYR A 609 -4.25 -12.96 -12.45
N LYS A 610 -4.28 -11.73 -12.98
CA LYS A 610 -4.31 -11.45 -14.42
C LYS A 610 -3.05 -11.89 -15.14
N GLN A 611 -1.88 -11.81 -14.52
CA GLN A 611 -0.64 -12.37 -15.06
C GLN A 611 -0.75 -13.88 -15.26
N VAL A 612 -1.24 -14.58 -14.25
CA VAL A 612 -1.40 -16.04 -14.30
C VAL A 612 -2.45 -16.44 -15.35
N GLU A 613 -3.57 -15.71 -15.43
CA GLU A 613 -4.63 -15.90 -16.43
C GLU A 613 -4.09 -15.70 -17.85
N PHE A 614 -3.35 -14.62 -18.09
CA PHE A 614 -2.73 -14.32 -19.38
C PHE A 614 -1.73 -15.39 -19.82
N MET A 615 -1.02 -15.99 -18.88
CA MET A 615 -0.01 -17.01 -19.14
C MET A 615 -0.57 -18.43 -19.20
N ALA A 616 -1.81 -18.66 -18.75
CA ALA A 616 -2.43 -20.00 -18.74
C ALA A 616 -2.53 -20.63 -20.15
N ASP A 617 -2.85 -19.83 -21.15
CA ASP A 617 -2.94 -20.28 -22.56
C ASP A 617 -1.55 -20.48 -23.21
N LYS A 618 -0.46 -20.23 -22.46
CA LYS A 618 0.93 -20.25 -22.97
C LYS A 618 1.78 -21.37 -22.33
N ILE A 619 1.15 -22.29 -21.59
CA ILE A 619 1.85 -23.44 -20.98
C ILE A 619 2.60 -24.22 -22.05
N GLY A 620 3.86 -24.56 -21.80
CA GLY A 620 4.77 -25.25 -22.72
C GLY A 620 5.56 -24.34 -23.65
N LYS A 621 5.18 -23.05 -23.83
CA LYS A 621 5.92 -22.09 -24.64
C LYS A 621 7.18 -21.62 -23.93
N ILE A 622 8.20 -21.27 -24.73
CA ILE A 622 9.49 -20.76 -24.26
C ILE A 622 9.52 -19.24 -24.45
N PHE A 623 10.05 -18.55 -23.45
CA PHE A 623 10.21 -17.10 -23.42
C PHE A 623 11.60 -16.72 -22.95
N GLU A 624 12.05 -15.57 -23.35
CA GLU A 624 13.23 -14.89 -22.80
C GLU A 624 12.80 -13.97 -21.67
N GLY A 625 13.62 -13.89 -20.64
CA GLY A 625 13.35 -13.05 -19.47
C GLY A 625 14.63 -12.70 -18.74
N ILE A 626 14.45 -11.97 -17.64
CA ILE A 626 15.53 -11.52 -16.76
C ILE A 626 15.22 -12.05 -15.36
N ILE A 627 16.25 -12.47 -14.65
CA ILE A 627 16.11 -12.88 -13.24
C ILE A 627 15.78 -11.64 -12.41
N SER A 628 14.54 -11.53 -11.95
CA SER A 628 14.01 -10.42 -11.15
C SER A 628 14.14 -10.65 -9.64
N GLY A 629 14.43 -11.88 -9.21
CA GLY A 629 14.60 -12.23 -7.82
C GLY A 629 15.35 -13.55 -7.61
N VAL A 630 16.17 -13.59 -6.55
CA VAL A 630 16.87 -14.83 -6.14
C VAL A 630 16.57 -15.07 -4.67
N THR A 631 16.06 -16.25 -4.34
CA THR A 631 15.68 -16.65 -2.98
C THR A 631 16.09 -18.09 -2.69
N GLU A 632 16.01 -18.51 -1.45
CA GLU A 632 16.19 -19.90 -1.05
C GLU A 632 15.17 -20.88 -1.68
N PHE A 633 14.03 -20.35 -2.17
CA PHE A 633 12.96 -21.17 -2.79
C PHE A 633 13.14 -21.31 -4.30
N GLY A 634 13.95 -20.46 -4.96
CA GLY A 634 14.18 -20.47 -6.40
C GLY A 634 14.43 -19.09 -7.01
N LEU A 635 14.34 -19.05 -8.34
CA LEU A 635 14.56 -17.84 -9.15
C LEU A 635 13.20 -17.24 -9.56
N TYR A 636 13.01 -15.95 -9.32
CA TYR A 636 11.95 -15.20 -9.95
C TYR A 636 12.45 -14.67 -11.29
N VAL A 637 11.62 -14.77 -12.31
CA VAL A 637 11.95 -14.36 -13.67
C VAL A 637 10.84 -13.49 -14.21
N GLU A 638 11.18 -12.32 -14.69
CA GLU A 638 10.31 -11.42 -15.44
C GLU A 638 10.52 -11.62 -16.94
N LEU A 639 9.45 -11.86 -17.68
CA LEU A 639 9.51 -12.07 -19.14
C LEU A 639 9.70 -10.74 -19.88
N ASN A 640 10.55 -10.69 -20.89
CA ASN A 640 10.88 -9.45 -21.61
C ASN A 640 9.67 -8.84 -22.34
N ASP A 641 8.83 -9.68 -22.96
CA ASP A 641 7.73 -9.21 -23.81
C ASP A 641 6.49 -8.78 -23.03
N SER A 642 6.17 -9.52 -21.96
CA SER A 642 4.91 -9.35 -21.24
C SER A 642 5.07 -8.81 -19.83
N HIS A 643 6.32 -8.72 -19.34
CA HIS A 643 6.64 -8.36 -17.94
C HIS A 643 5.94 -9.21 -16.89
N CYS A 644 5.41 -10.39 -17.30
CA CYS A 644 4.83 -11.35 -16.38
C CYS A 644 5.94 -12.01 -15.57
N GLU A 645 5.79 -11.99 -14.25
CA GLU A 645 6.75 -12.61 -13.33
C GLU A 645 6.29 -14.00 -12.89
N GLY A 646 7.19 -14.98 -12.98
CA GLY A 646 6.99 -16.34 -12.47
C GLY A 646 8.21 -16.83 -11.71
N MET A 647 8.10 -18.01 -11.09
CA MET A 647 9.18 -18.61 -10.30
C MET A 647 9.66 -19.91 -10.94
N ILE A 648 10.98 -20.10 -11.00
CA ILE A 648 11.60 -21.41 -11.20
C ILE A 648 11.86 -21.97 -9.79
N PRO A 649 11.08 -22.96 -9.31
CA PRO A 649 11.31 -23.53 -7.99
C PRO A 649 12.66 -24.22 -7.94
N LEU A 650 13.41 -24.04 -6.86
CA LEU A 650 14.73 -24.66 -6.67
C LEU A 650 14.66 -26.20 -6.77
N ARG A 651 13.58 -26.79 -6.28
CA ARG A 651 13.31 -28.25 -6.36
C ARG A 651 13.12 -28.78 -7.77
N ASP A 652 12.82 -27.91 -8.74
CA ASP A 652 12.57 -28.28 -10.15
C ASP A 652 13.79 -27.99 -11.03
N MET A 653 14.93 -27.59 -10.41
CA MET A 653 16.24 -27.38 -11.05
C MET A 653 17.11 -28.64 -10.86
N ASP A 654 16.88 -29.65 -11.69
CA ASP A 654 17.48 -30.99 -11.54
C ASP A 654 18.89 -31.14 -12.12
N ASP A 655 19.38 -30.10 -12.81
CA ASP A 655 20.68 -30.12 -13.50
C ASP A 655 21.88 -30.00 -12.55
N ASP A 656 21.71 -29.39 -11.35
CA ASP A 656 22.75 -29.25 -10.34
C ASP A 656 22.14 -29.16 -8.93
N TYR A 657 23.01 -29.16 -7.93
CA TYR A 657 22.66 -28.85 -6.54
C TYR A 657 22.97 -27.39 -6.27
N TYR A 658 21.93 -26.56 -6.14
CA TYR A 658 22.07 -25.12 -5.97
C TYR A 658 21.99 -24.69 -4.51
N GLU A 659 22.88 -23.79 -4.09
CA GLU A 659 22.87 -23.12 -2.80
C GLU A 659 22.58 -21.63 -2.98
N PHE A 660 21.75 -21.08 -2.09
CA PHE A 660 21.46 -19.67 -2.05
C PHE A 660 22.54 -18.90 -1.27
N ASP A 661 23.14 -17.94 -1.94
CA ASP A 661 24.05 -16.96 -1.35
C ASP A 661 23.33 -15.63 -1.15
N GLU A 662 22.82 -15.43 0.06
CA GLU A 662 22.05 -14.24 0.45
C GLU A 662 22.87 -12.94 0.29
N ARG A 663 24.19 -12.98 0.55
CA ARG A 663 25.07 -11.81 0.47
C ARG A 663 25.27 -11.31 -0.95
N ASN A 664 25.21 -12.21 -1.93
CA ASN A 664 25.44 -11.90 -3.33
C ASN A 664 24.16 -11.97 -4.17
N TYR A 665 23.00 -12.28 -3.58
CA TYR A 665 21.73 -12.49 -4.28
C TYR A 665 21.87 -13.42 -5.49
N GLN A 666 22.51 -14.60 -5.28
CA GLN A 666 22.78 -15.56 -6.34
C GLN A 666 22.48 -16.99 -5.89
N LEU A 667 22.12 -17.85 -6.87
CA LEU A 667 22.18 -19.30 -6.72
C LEU A 667 23.47 -19.82 -7.32
N TRP A 668 24.17 -20.67 -6.57
CA TRP A 668 25.42 -21.28 -6.95
C TRP A 668 25.29 -22.79 -7.08
N GLY A 669 25.57 -23.33 -8.29
CA GLY A 669 25.58 -24.76 -8.57
C GLY A 669 26.90 -25.40 -8.15
N LYS A 670 26.84 -26.48 -7.34
CA LYS A 670 28.01 -27.17 -6.77
C LYS A 670 28.78 -28.01 -7.77
N ARG A 671 28.10 -28.64 -8.76
CA ARG A 671 28.72 -29.54 -9.71
C ARG A 671 29.25 -28.83 -10.94
N HIS A 672 28.42 -28.02 -11.57
CA HIS A 672 28.74 -27.33 -12.82
C HIS A 672 29.21 -25.91 -12.62
N HIS A 673 29.29 -25.42 -11.37
CA HIS A 673 29.70 -24.06 -11.01
C HIS A 673 28.89 -22.97 -11.72
N ARG A 674 27.67 -23.30 -12.13
CA ARG A 674 26.76 -22.39 -12.77
C ARG A 674 26.23 -21.38 -11.75
N ARG A 675 26.16 -20.13 -12.15
CA ARG A 675 25.66 -19.04 -11.29
C ARG A 675 24.43 -18.44 -11.93
N PHE A 676 23.46 -18.13 -11.11
CA PHE A 676 22.29 -17.36 -11.48
C PHE A 676 22.23 -16.15 -10.57
N THR A 677 22.45 -14.98 -11.17
CA THR A 677 22.51 -13.71 -10.47
C THR A 677 21.34 -12.84 -10.90
N LEU A 678 20.89 -11.96 -10.05
CA LEU A 678 19.89 -10.97 -10.37
C LEU A 678 20.31 -10.15 -11.61
N GLY A 679 19.37 -9.92 -12.53
CA GLY A 679 19.61 -9.21 -13.79
C GLY A 679 20.15 -10.09 -14.92
N ASP A 680 20.53 -11.35 -14.67
CA ASP A 680 21.00 -12.23 -15.73
C ASP A 680 19.84 -12.59 -16.70
N PRO A 681 20.11 -12.60 -18.02
CA PRO A 681 19.15 -13.08 -18.99
C PRO A 681 18.99 -14.60 -18.86
N ILE A 682 17.77 -15.07 -18.99
CA ILE A 682 17.41 -16.47 -18.82
C ILE A 682 16.31 -16.88 -19.82
N ARG A 683 16.41 -18.12 -20.32
CA ARG A 683 15.33 -18.73 -21.13
C ARG A 683 14.53 -19.68 -20.26
N VAL A 684 13.21 -19.47 -20.27
CA VAL A 684 12.28 -20.23 -19.44
C VAL A 684 11.13 -20.77 -20.26
N ARG A 685 10.61 -21.91 -19.82
CA ARG A 685 9.38 -22.49 -20.35
C ARG A 685 8.28 -22.34 -19.30
N VAL A 686 7.08 -21.92 -19.70
CA VAL A 686 5.92 -21.91 -18.82
C VAL A 686 5.58 -23.35 -18.43
N ALA A 687 5.79 -23.70 -17.17
CA ALA A 687 5.57 -25.04 -16.66
C ALA A 687 4.15 -25.21 -16.11
N LYS A 688 3.66 -24.24 -15.33
CA LYS A 688 2.37 -24.30 -14.68
C LYS A 688 1.81 -22.91 -14.41
N ALA A 689 0.51 -22.75 -14.63
CA ALA A 689 -0.27 -21.58 -14.24
C ALA A 689 -1.38 -22.03 -13.27
N ASN A 690 -1.34 -21.57 -12.04
CA ASN A 690 -2.32 -21.90 -11.01
C ASN A 690 -3.09 -20.64 -10.61
N LEU A 691 -4.31 -20.52 -11.12
CA LEU A 691 -5.18 -19.36 -10.88
C LEU A 691 -5.59 -19.24 -9.42
N ASP A 692 -5.93 -20.36 -8.77
CA ASP A 692 -6.32 -20.34 -7.36
C ASP A 692 -5.19 -19.78 -6.47
N LYS A 693 -3.94 -20.20 -6.73
CA LYS A 693 -2.74 -19.76 -6.00
C LYS A 693 -2.15 -18.44 -6.51
N LYS A 694 -2.68 -17.92 -7.59
CA LYS A 694 -2.10 -16.75 -8.28
C LYS A 694 -0.59 -16.96 -8.54
N GLN A 695 -0.23 -18.19 -8.92
CA GLN A 695 1.16 -18.64 -9.05
C GLN A 695 1.48 -19.10 -10.46
N LEU A 696 2.59 -18.58 -11.00
CA LEU A 696 3.15 -18.92 -12.29
C LEU A 696 4.50 -19.60 -12.07
N ASP A 697 4.60 -20.88 -12.46
CA ASP A 697 5.83 -21.63 -12.36
C ASP A 697 6.48 -21.76 -13.74
N PHE A 698 7.77 -21.48 -13.78
CA PHE A 698 8.61 -21.67 -14.95
C PHE A 698 9.55 -22.86 -14.77
N ALA A 699 10.02 -23.41 -15.86
CA ALA A 699 11.11 -24.39 -15.90
C ALA A 699 12.29 -23.80 -16.67
N LEU A 700 13.50 -24.05 -16.17
CA LEU A 700 14.73 -23.63 -16.83
C LEU A 700 14.87 -24.37 -18.19
N VAL A 701 15.19 -23.62 -19.25
CA VAL A 701 15.54 -24.20 -20.53
C VAL A 701 17.08 -24.30 -20.60
N THR A 702 17.58 -25.52 -20.49
CA THR A 702 19.01 -25.81 -20.71
C THR A 702 19.24 -26.04 -22.21
N GLU A 703 20.16 -25.34 -22.81
CA GLU A 703 20.68 -25.74 -24.14
C GLU A 703 21.38 -27.09 -23.99
N LYS A 704 20.93 -28.06 -24.79
CA LYS A 704 21.59 -29.37 -24.85
C LYS A 704 22.94 -29.30 -25.56
#